data_6bdccec20f40abbd4ed7c913471acf9e
#
_entry.id   6bdccec20f40abbd4ed7c913471acf9e
#
_cell.length_a   1.000
_cell.length_b   1.000
_cell.length_c   1.000
_cell.angle_alpha   90.00
_cell.angle_beta   90.00
_cell.angle_gamma   90.00
#
_symmetry.space_group_name_H-M   'P 1'
#
loop_
_entity.id
_entity.type
_entity.pdbx_description
1 polymer ?
#
loop_
_entity_poly.entity_id
_entity_poly.type
_entity_poly.pdbx_seq_one_letter_code
_entity_poly.pdbx_strand_id
1 'polypeptide(L)'
;MDIAPLLDDAHKFLQVNFELIKQYPLQMYDFAHVWIPQTSLMHERYAPTLGQTPQVLFGLPESWQRLVHVIRHASVVYSVTFSPDGSRLASGSDNVVRIWNTATGELEDELEGHADGVESVAFSHNGHSIVSGSRDGTVRIWNTATCKITYVLTGHKAEVFSVAISRNNQFVVSGSGDRTVRMWDTATGELLRELKGHGDDVKSVAVSPDCQHFASVSRAGELWIWTKDGVIEHKLECLANSFLYDLAFSIDSRRILCNVNRTEWTTMGHRLSPLDTDSDPGDTRRTWSAAYSPDDSEIVYGMEDEEVIIWNRDTNTTQILGRHASIVTSVAFSPDGSRIASGSYDKTVIIWDKRLRRTFDGEASLEHLKGVALSHDGRWIVTLSYSHIQVWRVTETVTKANELITNETDLYQCLALSHDGSRVVIGCFSGSIWVWNHLTNKKECQMSGHPNQVWSVAFSYDGHHVVSGSSDKTVRIWDCHTGDEVALYQHLSKVACVAFSRDGGHVAFGSNDGTIQIWNPSNGEIDMVPVSEPGGWTWRMVGSIALSHNNSHVIYGVRDEVRIRNLMTNESTRLSERIQLPDGTRVHPLGEDHFHIYYPVDQEMTNDIPPYLLSISHDRDWIIGEQAEHKCWIPPHCRNFDWVRVAKSIVFFGYRSGRMLLLDMKSTQRV
;
A
#
# COMPACT_ATOMS: atom_id res chain seq x y z
N MET A 1 7.72 32.73 24.97
CA MET A 1 7.35 31.72 23.99
C MET A 1 7.43 30.38 24.68
N ASP A 2 6.38 29.59 24.59
CA ASP A 2 6.39 28.26 25.12
C ASP A 2 7.28 27.40 24.19
N ILE A 3 8.38 26.89 24.70
CA ILE A 3 9.39 26.16 23.93
C ILE A 3 8.96 24.67 23.75
N ALA A 4 8.06 24.18 24.61
CA ALA A 4 7.64 22.81 24.61
C ALA A 4 7.02 22.34 23.27
N PRO A 5 6.09 23.09 22.63
CA PRO A 5 5.53 22.70 21.33
C PRO A 5 6.55 22.66 20.20
N LEU A 6 7.57 23.56 20.24
CA LEU A 6 8.63 23.57 19.24
C LEU A 6 9.58 22.37 19.40
N LEU A 7 9.86 21.95 20.64
CA LEU A 7 10.65 20.77 20.92
C LEU A 7 9.93 19.48 20.51
N ASP A 8 8.62 19.40 20.74
CA ASP A 8 7.81 18.28 20.30
C ASP A 8 7.79 18.17 18.76
N ASP A 9 7.62 19.30 18.09
CA ASP A 9 7.65 19.40 16.63
C ASP A 9 9.01 19.00 16.05
N ALA A 10 10.12 19.48 16.67
CA ALA A 10 11.46 19.12 16.30
C ALA A 10 11.76 17.62 16.55
N HIS A 11 11.23 17.06 17.63
CA HIS A 11 11.36 15.62 17.91
C HIS A 11 10.67 14.76 16.84
N LYS A 12 9.45 15.11 16.46
CA LYS A 12 8.71 14.44 15.37
C LYS A 12 9.45 14.55 14.03
N PHE A 13 10.00 15.73 13.74
CA PHE A 13 10.85 15.94 12.57
C PHE A 13 12.05 14.98 12.54
N LEU A 14 12.77 14.86 13.66
CA LEU A 14 13.91 13.96 13.78
C LEU A 14 13.50 12.50 13.62
N GLN A 15 12.36 12.10 14.19
CA GLN A 15 11.86 10.73 14.08
C GLN A 15 11.51 10.34 12.64
N VAL A 16 10.77 11.22 11.93
CA VAL A 16 10.35 10.97 10.55
C VAL A 16 11.56 10.91 9.60
N ASN A 17 12.57 11.74 9.84
CA ASN A 17 13.74 11.85 8.98
C ASN A 17 14.98 11.07 9.52
N PHE A 18 14.79 10.18 10.49
CA PHE A 18 15.90 9.50 11.18
C PHE A 18 16.86 8.78 10.23
N GLU A 19 16.35 8.04 9.23
CA GLU A 19 17.20 7.32 8.28
C GLU A 19 18.02 8.27 7.40
N LEU A 20 17.44 9.37 6.95
CA LEU A 20 18.17 10.39 6.21
C LEU A 20 19.30 10.98 7.06
N ILE A 21 18.99 11.33 8.31
CA ILE A 21 19.96 11.92 9.25
C ILE A 21 21.09 10.94 9.57
N LYS A 22 20.76 9.66 9.74
CA LYS A 22 21.72 8.60 10.04
C LYS A 22 22.68 8.33 8.88
N GLN A 23 22.15 8.26 7.66
CA GLN A 23 22.93 7.93 6.47
C GLN A 23 23.59 9.15 5.82
N TYR A 24 22.92 10.29 5.86
CA TYR A 24 23.31 11.50 5.14
C TYR A 24 23.10 12.77 5.99
N PRO A 25 23.83 12.93 7.12
CA PRO A 25 23.56 13.99 8.09
C PRO A 25 23.69 15.41 7.52
N LEU A 26 24.54 15.62 6.52
CA LEU A 26 24.71 16.94 5.88
C LEU A 26 23.56 17.28 4.92
N GLN A 27 22.90 16.27 4.37
CA GLN A 27 21.79 16.45 3.43
C GLN A 27 20.45 16.70 4.14
N MET A 28 20.39 16.59 5.46
CA MET A 28 19.20 16.92 6.24
C MET A 28 18.72 18.36 5.97
N TYR A 29 19.65 19.30 5.87
CA TYR A 29 19.33 20.71 5.64
C TYR A 29 18.79 20.98 4.22
N ASP A 30 19.17 20.14 3.25
CA ASP A 30 18.76 20.33 1.85
C ASP A 30 17.42 19.66 1.52
N PHE A 31 17.07 18.54 2.18
CA PHE A 31 15.94 17.71 1.74
C PHE A 31 14.89 17.41 2.80
N ALA A 32 15.26 17.26 4.07
CA ALA A 32 14.31 16.83 5.09
C ALA A 32 13.18 17.83 5.33
N HIS A 33 13.45 19.15 5.19
CA HIS A 33 12.46 20.21 5.41
C HIS A 33 11.33 20.21 4.34
N VAL A 34 11.55 19.65 3.16
CA VAL A 34 10.52 19.51 2.10
C VAL A 34 9.27 18.76 2.63
N TRP A 35 9.49 17.86 3.57
CA TRP A 35 8.48 16.94 4.11
C TRP A 35 7.86 17.43 5.44
N ILE A 36 8.18 18.63 5.89
CA ILE A 36 7.60 19.21 7.11
C ILE A 36 6.15 19.60 6.84
N PRO A 37 5.17 19.19 7.66
CA PRO A 37 3.78 19.60 7.53
C PRO A 37 3.62 21.12 7.54
N GLN A 38 2.69 21.65 6.74
CA GLN A 38 2.50 23.11 6.58
C GLN A 38 2.11 23.83 7.86
N THR A 39 1.37 23.18 8.76
CA THR A 39 0.95 23.77 10.05
C THR A 39 1.97 23.56 11.17
N SER A 40 3.12 22.97 10.89
CA SER A 40 4.19 22.75 11.84
C SER A 40 4.91 24.06 12.19
N LEU A 41 5.26 24.25 13.46
CA LEU A 41 6.07 25.40 13.91
C LEU A 41 7.44 25.40 13.24
N MET A 42 7.98 24.23 12.94
CA MET A 42 9.22 24.08 12.17
C MET A 42 9.06 24.62 10.75
N HIS A 43 7.93 24.33 10.09
CA HIS A 43 7.64 24.87 8.75
C HIS A 43 7.51 26.38 8.78
N GLU A 44 6.68 26.93 9.68
CA GLU A 44 6.47 28.38 9.84
C GLU A 44 7.80 29.12 10.04
N ARG A 45 8.72 28.56 10.81
CA ARG A 45 9.98 29.20 11.17
C ARG A 45 11.07 29.06 10.12
N TYR A 46 11.17 27.93 9.43
CA TYR A 46 12.29 27.62 8.56
C TYR A 46 11.99 27.65 7.06
N ALA A 47 10.73 27.39 6.63
CA ALA A 47 10.36 27.44 5.22
C ALA A 47 10.70 28.76 4.51
N PRO A 48 10.53 29.95 5.13
CA PRO A 48 10.88 31.21 4.47
C PRO A 48 12.36 31.41 4.18
N THR A 49 13.24 30.66 4.86
CA THR A 49 14.70 30.78 4.70
C THR A 49 15.28 29.89 3.60
N LEU A 50 14.47 29.02 3.00
CA LEU A 50 14.90 27.92 2.16
C LEU A 50 14.48 28.12 0.68
N GLY A 51 14.75 29.27 0.11
CA GLY A 51 14.27 29.72 -1.21
C GLY A 51 14.69 28.93 -2.45
N GLN A 52 15.39 27.77 -2.33
CA GLN A 52 15.88 26.99 -3.47
C GLN A 52 15.62 25.45 -3.34
N THR A 53 14.57 25.06 -2.63
CA THR A 53 14.30 23.64 -2.39
C THR A 53 13.04 23.18 -3.11
N PRO A 54 12.88 21.88 -3.41
CA PRO A 54 11.66 21.33 -3.96
C PRO A 54 10.46 21.75 -3.10
N GLN A 55 9.33 22.01 -3.75
CA GLN A 55 8.08 22.32 -3.04
C GLN A 55 7.07 21.21 -3.23
N VAL A 56 6.43 20.80 -2.14
CA VAL A 56 5.27 19.92 -2.23
C VAL A 56 4.05 20.78 -2.55
N LEU A 57 3.52 20.63 -3.76
CA LEU A 57 2.34 21.36 -4.21
C LEU A 57 1.05 20.77 -3.68
N PHE A 58 1.03 19.45 -3.41
CA PHE A 58 -0.17 18.73 -2.98
C PHE A 58 0.18 17.42 -2.26
N GLY A 59 -0.60 17.04 -1.26
CA GLY A 59 -0.56 15.73 -0.61
C GLY A 59 0.30 15.62 0.65
N LEU A 60 0.95 16.73 1.10
CA LEU A 60 1.49 16.75 2.47
C LEU A 60 0.35 16.76 3.50
N PRO A 61 0.51 16.02 4.60
CA PRO A 61 -0.40 16.18 5.74
C PRO A 61 -0.31 17.61 6.29
N GLU A 62 -1.42 18.19 6.69
CA GLU A 62 -1.46 19.54 7.26
C GLU A 62 -0.70 19.63 8.59
N SER A 63 -0.70 18.56 9.37
CA SER A 63 0.02 18.45 10.64
C SER A 63 0.84 17.17 10.67
N TRP A 64 1.80 17.09 11.60
CA TRP A 64 2.44 15.82 11.91
C TRP A 64 1.35 14.75 12.13
N GLN A 65 1.50 13.60 11.46
CA GLN A 65 0.60 12.48 11.69
C GLN A 65 0.54 12.22 13.20
N ARG A 66 -0.55 11.62 13.69
CA ARG A 66 -0.78 11.26 15.11
C ARG A 66 0.30 10.36 15.72
N LEU A 67 1.45 10.43 15.18
CA LEU A 67 2.63 9.64 15.44
C LEU A 67 3.27 10.13 16.73
N VAL A 68 3.27 9.30 17.77
CA VAL A 68 3.96 9.56 19.02
C VAL A 68 5.40 9.07 18.90
N HIS A 69 5.58 7.79 18.51
CA HIS A 69 6.89 7.17 18.33
C HIS A 69 6.90 6.21 17.14
N VAL A 70 8.05 6.13 16.46
CA VAL A 70 8.37 5.08 15.47
C VAL A 70 9.52 4.26 16.05
N ILE A 71 9.22 3.04 16.41
CA ILE A 71 10.15 2.09 17.02
C ILE A 71 10.60 1.11 15.93
N ARG A 72 11.90 0.96 15.73
CA ARG A 72 12.47 0.14 14.66
C ARG A 72 12.96 -1.20 15.19
N HIS A 73 12.68 -2.24 14.43
CA HIS A 73 13.14 -3.61 14.67
C HIS A 73 14.09 -4.07 13.56
N ALA A 74 14.88 -5.09 13.85
CA ALA A 74 15.73 -5.73 12.86
C ALA A 74 14.92 -6.56 11.84
N SER A 75 13.76 -7.07 12.25
CA SER A 75 12.89 -7.93 11.45
C SER A 75 11.40 -7.56 11.60
N VAL A 76 10.56 -8.31 10.91
CA VAL A 76 9.09 -8.16 10.94
C VAL A 76 8.57 -8.21 12.37
N VAL A 77 7.64 -7.31 12.69
CA VAL A 77 6.92 -7.33 13.95
C VAL A 77 5.60 -8.09 13.75
N TYR A 78 5.42 -9.18 14.48
CA TYR A 78 4.23 -10.02 14.36
C TYR A 78 3.14 -9.66 15.36
N SER A 79 3.50 -9.20 16.56
CA SER A 79 2.54 -8.90 17.62
C SER A 79 2.98 -7.75 18.48
N VAL A 80 2.04 -6.91 18.91
CA VAL A 80 2.25 -5.81 19.87
C VAL A 80 1.17 -5.81 20.94
N THR A 81 1.55 -5.45 22.17
CA THR A 81 0.61 -5.32 23.28
C THR A 81 1.10 -4.30 24.30
N PHE A 82 0.18 -3.51 24.89
CA PHE A 82 0.50 -2.59 25.98
C PHE A 82 0.51 -3.31 27.33
N SER A 83 1.33 -2.83 28.25
CA SER A 83 1.21 -3.17 29.66
C SER A 83 -0.11 -2.62 30.26
N PRO A 84 -0.67 -3.22 31.32
CA PRO A 84 -1.95 -2.79 31.90
C PRO A 84 -1.99 -1.37 32.42
N ASP A 85 -0.84 -0.78 32.73
CA ASP A 85 -0.68 0.62 33.15
C ASP A 85 -0.40 1.56 31.97
N GLY A 86 -0.24 1.01 30.76
CA GLY A 86 0.07 1.76 29.54
C GLY A 86 1.48 2.33 29.46
N SER A 87 2.34 2.10 30.49
CA SER A 87 3.69 2.67 30.52
C SER A 87 4.68 1.95 29.60
N ARG A 88 4.42 0.67 29.30
CA ARG A 88 5.29 -0.19 28.48
C ARG A 88 4.52 -0.77 27.30
N LEU A 89 5.26 -1.14 26.28
CA LEU A 89 4.79 -1.87 25.12
C LEU A 89 5.68 -3.09 24.92
N ALA A 90 5.10 -4.27 24.73
CA ALA A 90 5.84 -5.45 24.30
C ALA A 90 5.61 -5.70 22.82
N SER A 91 6.68 -6.10 22.12
CA SER A 91 6.63 -6.47 20.70
C SER A 91 7.33 -7.81 20.48
N GLY A 92 6.71 -8.68 19.68
CA GLY A 92 7.28 -9.96 19.22
C GLY A 92 7.83 -9.79 17.81
N SER A 93 9.13 -10.05 17.64
CA SER A 93 9.79 -10.08 16.33
C SER A 93 11.00 -11.03 16.42
N ASP A 94 11.42 -11.59 15.28
CA ASP A 94 12.52 -12.57 15.30
C ASP A 94 12.26 -13.65 16.37
N ASN A 95 13.27 -13.99 17.15
CA ASN A 95 13.19 -14.90 18.29
C ASN A 95 13.20 -14.18 19.67
N VAL A 96 12.92 -12.86 19.69
CA VAL A 96 13.05 -12.00 20.87
C VAL A 96 11.74 -11.26 21.14
N VAL A 97 11.36 -11.14 22.41
CA VAL A 97 10.33 -10.18 22.86
C VAL A 97 11.03 -8.93 23.38
N ARG A 98 10.67 -7.76 22.88
CA ARG A 98 11.24 -6.46 23.29
C ARG A 98 10.22 -5.68 24.09
N ILE A 99 10.70 -5.01 25.14
CA ILE A 99 9.91 -4.14 26.02
C ILE A 99 10.37 -2.70 25.80
N TRP A 100 9.42 -1.83 25.49
CA TRP A 100 9.65 -0.44 25.14
C TRP A 100 8.92 0.49 26.12
N ASN A 101 9.54 1.61 26.44
CA ASN A 101 8.89 2.69 27.18
C ASN A 101 7.95 3.46 26.22
N THR A 102 6.67 3.55 26.55
CA THR A 102 5.68 4.21 25.68
C THR A 102 5.75 5.74 25.66
N ALA A 103 6.39 6.33 26.66
CA ALA A 103 6.56 7.78 26.74
C ALA A 103 7.79 8.26 25.97
N THR A 104 8.89 7.48 25.97
CA THR A 104 10.16 7.85 25.33
C THR A 104 10.39 7.11 24.00
N GLY A 105 9.73 5.98 23.76
CA GLY A 105 10.00 5.09 22.64
C GLY A 105 11.30 4.30 22.75
N GLU A 106 11.98 4.36 23.88
CA GLU A 106 13.26 3.69 24.10
C GLU A 106 13.08 2.23 24.50
N LEU A 107 14.02 1.40 24.10
CA LEU A 107 14.11 -0.01 24.49
C LEU A 107 14.48 -0.09 25.97
N GLU A 108 13.65 -0.74 26.79
CA GLU A 108 13.94 -1.00 28.20
C GLU A 108 14.62 -2.35 28.39
N ASP A 109 14.10 -3.41 27.74
CA ASP A 109 14.58 -4.77 27.92
C ASP A 109 14.37 -5.65 26.69
N GLU A 110 15.19 -6.70 26.57
CA GLU A 110 15.05 -7.78 25.59
C GLU A 110 14.93 -9.13 26.31
N LEU A 111 13.88 -9.90 25.96
CA LEU A 111 13.62 -11.22 26.51
C LEU A 111 14.06 -12.27 25.48
N GLU A 112 15.28 -12.74 25.64
CA GLU A 112 15.89 -13.73 24.76
C GLU A 112 15.64 -15.15 25.21
N GLY A 113 15.49 -16.09 24.27
CA GLY A 113 15.43 -17.49 24.61
C GLY A 113 14.63 -18.36 23.62
N HIS A 114 13.65 -17.82 22.88
CA HIS A 114 12.99 -18.56 21.81
C HIS A 114 14.01 -18.93 20.72
N ALA A 115 13.82 -20.11 20.12
CA ALA A 115 14.70 -20.60 19.06
C ALA A 115 14.26 -20.17 17.65
N ASP A 116 13.03 -19.63 17.52
CA ASP A 116 12.44 -19.18 16.25
C ASP A 116 11.48 -18.02 16.52
N GLY A 117 10.89 -17.46 15.44
CA GLY A 117 10.07 -16.25 15.46
C GLY A 117 8.97 -16.23 16.52
N VAL A 118 8.85 -15.09 17.20
CA VAL A 118 7.78 -14.85 18.19
C VAL A 118 6.56 -14.31 17.47
N GLU A 119 5.51 -15.14 17.36
CA GLU A 119 4.28 -14.83 16.63
C GLU A 119 3.27 -14.01 17.46
N SER A 120 3.24 -14.23 18.79
CA SER A 120 2.24 -13.59 19.63
C SER A 120 2.81 -13.28 21.01
N VAL A 121 2.45 -12.10 21.53
CA VAL A 121 2.81 -11.66 22.89
C VAL A 121 1.59 -11.11 23.62
N ALA A 122 1.50 -11.37 24.92
CA ALA A 122 0.44 -10.87 25.78
C ALA A 122 0.98 -10.50 27.17
N PHE A 123 0.63 -9.32 27.69
CA PHE A 123 0.88 -8.97 29.10
C PHE A 123 -0.15 -9.63 30.02
N SER A 124 0.30 -10.08 31.17
CA SER A 124 -0.61 -10.41 32.26
C SER A 124 -1.33 -9.15 32.77
N HIS A 125 -2.57 -9.28 33.19
CA HIS A 125 -3.38 -8.13 33.59
C HIS A 125 -2.83 -7.40 34.86
N ASN A 126 -2.03 -8.10 35.68
CA ASN A 126 -1.30 -7.50 36.78
C ASN A 126 0.04 -6.88 36.41
N GLY A 127 0.46 -6.95 35.15
CA GLY A 127 1.71 -6.41 34.61
C GLY A 127 2.98 -7.16 35.04
N HIS A 128 2.88 -8.25 35.82
CA HIS A 128 4.05 -8.95 36.36
C HIS A 128 4.64 -10.00 35.40
N SER A 129 3.90 -10.39 34.37
CA SER A 129 4.35 -11.40 33.43
C SER A 129 4.03 -11.04 31.99
N ILE A 130 4.86 -11.51 31.08
CA ILE A 130 4.58 -11.55 29.64
C ILE A 130 4.50 -13.01 29.22
N VAL A 131 3.57 -13.32 28.34
CA VAL A 131 3.45 -14.62 27.69
C VAL A 131 3.79 -14.46 26.22
N SER A 132 4.59 -15.36 25.67
CA SER A 132 4.95 -15.38 24.25
C SER A 132 4.73 -16.76 23.66
N GLY A 133 4.22 -16.79 22.43
CA GLY A 133 4.11 -17.98 21.60
C GLY A 133 5.03 -17.86 20.39
N SER A 134 5.72 -18.94 20.04
CA SER A 134 6.74 -18.93 19.00
C SER A 134 6.59 -20.07 17.99
N ARG A 135 7.18 -19.88 16.83
CA ARG A 135 7.36 -20.93 15.80
C ARG A 135 8.20 -22.11 16.30
N ASP A 136 8.96 -21.95 17.38
CA ASP A 136 9.70 -23.03 18.02
C ASP A 136 8.79 -24.07 18.72
N GLY A 137 7.46 -23.88 18.67
CA GLY A 137 6.45 -24.76 19.29
C GLY A 137 6.33 -24.61 20.79
N THR A 138 6.99 -23.63 21.41
CA THR A 138 6.91 -23.37 22.85
C THR A 138 6.11 -22.12 23.17
N VAL A 139 5.47 -22.12 24.35
CA VAL A 139 4.95 -20.94 25.00
C VAL A 139 5.86 -20.62 26.17
N ARG A 140 6.22 -19.35 26.36
CA ARG A 140 7.06 -18.93 27.48
C ARG A 140 6.35 -17.92 28.35
N ILE A 141 6.56 -18.04 29.66
CA ILE A 141 6.11 -17.05 30.64
C ILE A 141 7.34 -16.37 31.21
N TRP A 142 7.38 -15.05 31.11
CA TRP A 142 8.49 -14.20 31.51
C TRP A 142 8.08 -13.34 32.70
N ASN A 143 8.98 -13.11 33.62
CA ASN A 143 8.79 -12.15 34.70
C ASN A 143 9.24 -10.77 34.24
N THR A 144 8.36 -9.77 34.26
CA THR A 144 8.64 -8.41 33.75
C THR A 144 9.61 -7.60 34.59
N ALA A 145 9.75 -7.92 35.87
CA ALA A 145 10.67 -7.21 36.76
C ALA A 145 12.11 -7.73 36.67
N THR A 146 12.28 -9.02 36.37
CA THR A 146 13.62 -9.65 36.29
C THR A 146 14.06 -9.95 34.89
N CYS A 147 13.18 -9.80 33.90
CA CYS A 147 13.38 -10.12 32.48
C CYS A 147 13.83 -11.57 32.25
N LYS A 148 13.47 -12.50 33.15
CA LYS A 148 13.82 -13.91 33.09
C LYS A 148 12.64 -14.79 32.80
N ILE A 149 12.91 -15.95 32.20
CA ILE A 149 11.93 -17.00 31.97
C ILE A 149 11.48 -17.55 33.33
N THR A 150 10.16 -17.54 33.55
CA THR A 150 9.55 -18.21 34.71
C THR A 150 9.22 -19.65 34.34
N TYR A 151 8.59 -19.87 33.17
CA TYR A 151 8.24 -21.20 32.70
C TYR A 151 8.44 -21.32 31.18
N VAL A 152 8.85 -22.52 30.75
CA VAL A 152 8.83 -22.94 29.34
C VAL A 152 7.77 -24.02 29.20
N LEU A 153 6.67 -23.70 28.55
CA LEU A 153 5.53 -24.59 28.37
C LEU A 153 5.71 -25.37 27.06
N THR A 154 6.05 -26.61 27.19
CA THR A 154 6.33 -27.50 26.07
C THR A 154 5.20 -28.49 25.83
N GLY A 155 4.99 -28.88 24.59
CA GLY A 155 3.99 -29.91 24.26
C GLY A 155 3.33 -29.72 22.92
N HIS A 156 3.18 -28.48 22.39
CA HIS A 156 2.78 -28.29 21.01
C HIS A 156 3.80 -28.95 20.07
N LYS A 157 3.29 -29.48 18.94
CA LYS A 157 4.08 -30.22 17.96
C LYS A 157 4.39 -29.41 16.70
N ALA A 158 3.86 -28.19 16.63
CA ALA A 158 4.07 -27.22 15.56
C ALA A 158 4.07 -25.81 16.14
N GLU A 159 4.23 -24.82 15.29
CA GLU A 159 4.27 -23.40 15.64
C GLU A 159 3.10 -22.97 16.51
N VAL A 160 3.36 -22.11 17.49
CA VAL A 160 2.33 -21.45 18.31
C VAL A 160 2.06 -20.08 17.71
N PHE A 161 0.90 -19.91 17.10
CA PHE A 161 0.53 -18.68 16.38
C PHE A 161 -0.09 -17.61 17.29
N SER A 162 -0.75 -18.01 18.35
CA SER A 162 -1.46 -17.06 19.21
C SER A 162 -1.47 -17.53 20.67
N VAL A 163 -1.29 -16.58 21.58
CA VAL A 163 -1.40 -16.78 23.01
C VAL A 163 -2.30 -15.71 23.63
N ALA A 164 -3.10 -16.10 24.63
CA ALA A 164 -3.91 -15.20 25.43
C ALA A 164 -3.84 -15.60 26.89
N ILE A 165 -3.80 -14.61 27.79
CA ILE A 165 -3.80 -14.83 29.22
C ILE A 165 -5.12 -14.36 29.83
N SER A 166 -5.66 -15.13 30.77
CA SER A 166 -6.89 -14.78 31.47
C SER A 166 -6.72 -13.51 32.32
N ARG A 167 -7.77 -12.68 32.37
CA ARG A 167 -7.75 -11.41 33.13
C ARG A 167 -7.44 -11.61 34.64
N ASN A 168 -7.80 -12.74 35.18
CA ASN A 168 -7.47 -13.13 36.56
C ASN A 168 -6.04 -13.68 36.72
N ASN A 169 -5.26 -13.74 35.62
CA ASN A 169 -3.90 -14.29 35.57
C ASN A 169 -3.75 -15.75 36.04
N GLN A 170 -4.82 -16.56 35.94
CA GLN A 170 -4.76 -17.96 36.39
C GLN A 170 -4.34 -18.94 35.31
N PHE A 171 -4.69 -18.66 34.06
CA PHE A 171 -4.37 -19.56 32.95
C PHE A 171 -4.01 -18.83 31.68
N VAL A 172 -3.23 -19.51 30.84
CA VAL A 172 -2.87 -19.12 29.48
C VAL A 172 -3.55 -20.07 28.50
N VAL A 173 -4.01 -19.55 27.36
CA VAL A 173 -4.52 -20.34 26.25
C VAL A 173 -3.57 -20.13 25.08
N SER A 174 -3.21 -21.21 24.37
CA SER A 174 -2.37 -21.18 23.18
C SER A 174 -3.00 -21.92 22.01
N GLY A 175 -2.91 -21.36 20.82
CA GLY A 175 -3.35 -21.94 19.54
C GLY A 175 -2.15 -22.27 18.65
N SER A 176 -2.16 -23.45 18.03
CA SER A 176 -1.01 -23.97 17.30
C SER A 176 -1.37 -24.58 15.93
N GLY A 177 -0.36 -24.63 15.04
CA GLY A 177 -0.36 -25.39 13.80
C GLY A 177 -0.52 -26.91 13.99
N ASP A 178 -0.38 -27.42 15.22
CA ASP A 178 -0.70 -28.80 15.54
C ASP A 178 -2.21 -29.07 15.64
N ARG A 179 -3.06 -28.08 15.34
CA ARG A 179 -4.53 -28.12 15.35
C ARG A 179 -5.14 -28.29 16.74
N THR A 180 -4.35 -27.98 17.76
CA THR A 180 -4.81 -28.03 19.15
C THR A 180 -4.84 -26.66 19.79
N VAL A 181 -5.75 -26.49 20.75
CA VAL A 181 -5.71 -25.42 21.71
C VAL A 181 -5.26 -26.02 23.05
N ARG A 182 -4.32 -25.35 23.72
CA ARG A 182 -3.85 -25.81 25.03
C ARG A 182 -4.08 -24.74 26.07
N MET A 183 -4.42 -25.22 27.28
CA MET A 183 -4.64 -24.38 28.44
C MET A 183 -3.61 -24.73 29.52
N TRP A 184 -2.93 -23.72 30.06
CA TRP A 184 -1.80 -23.85 30.97
C TRP A 184 -2.05 -23.08 32.25
N ASP A 185 -1.66 -23.62 33.38
CA ASP A 185 -1.68 -22.93 34.66
C ASP A 185 -0.50 -21.92 34.71
N THR A 186 -0.79 -20.67 35.04
CA THR A 186 0.26 -19.63 35.11
C THR A 186 1.16 -19.71 36.30
N ALA A 187 0.68 -20.30 37.42
CA ALA A 187 1.44 -20.40 38.68
C ALA A 187 2.39 -21.60 38.69
N THR A 188 2.02 -22.70 38.01
CA THR A 188 2.79 -23.94 38.00
C THR A 188 3.49 -24.22 36.66
N GLY A 189 2.99 -23.61 35.57
CA GLY A 189 3.42 -23.91 34.20
C GLY A 189 2.92 -25.26 33.69
N GLU A 190 2.02 -25.94 34.39
CA GLU A 190 1.51 -27.24 34.00
C GLU A 190 0.41 -27.14 32.95
N LEU A 191 0.30 -28.17 32.10
CA LEU A 191 -0.78 -28.32 31.14
C LEU A 191 -2.08 -28.67 31.87
N LEU A 192 -3.04 -27.75 31.89
CA LEU A 192 -4.36 -28.02 32.43
C LEU A 192 -5.21 -28.86 31.50
N ARG A 193 -5.21 -28.53 30.19
CA ARG A 193 -6.01 -29.20 29.17
C ARG A 193 -5.38 -29.15 27.80
N GLU A 194 -5.57 -30.21 27.01
CA GLU A 194 -5.31 -30.27 25.57
C GLU A 194 -6.66 -30.44 24.87
N LEU A 195 -7.03 -29.45 24.05
CA LEU A 195 -8.32 -29.36 23.38
C LEU A 195 -8.11 -29.65 21.90
N LYS A 196 -8.74 -30.72 21.41
CA LYS A 196 -8.62 -31.22 20.04
C LYS A 196 -9.93 -31.06 19.28
N GLY A 197 -9.84 -31.01 17.97
CA GLY A 197 -11.01 -31.08 17.11
C GLY A 197 -11.02 -30.12 15.93
N HIS A 198 -10.24 -29.02 15.95
CA HIS A 198 -10.06 -28.20 14.76
C HIS A 198 -9.49 -29.02 13.59
N GLY A 199 -10.07 -28.79 12.41
CA GLY A 199 -9.66 -29.48 11.17
C GLY A 199 -8.35 -28.96 10.58
N ASP A 200 -7.94 -27.74 10.97
CA ASP A 200 -6.76 -27.04 10.43
C ASP A 200 -6.04 -26.26 11.54
N ASP A 201 -4.92 -25.62 11.22
CA ASP A 201 -4.10 -24.80 12.11
C ASP A 201 -4.95 -23.81 12.92
N VAL A 202 -4.76 -23.71 14.23
CA VAL A 202 -5.39 -22.68 15.06
C VAL A 202 -4.59 -21.39 14.97
N LYS A 203 -5.17 -20.37 14.35
CA LYS A 203 -4.49 -19.11 14.05
C LYS A 203 -4.61 -18.05 15.13
N SER A 204 -5.76 -17.99 15.82
CA SER A 204 -5.94 -17.03 16.91
C SER A 204 -6.74 -17.63 18.05
N VAL A 205 -6.41 -17.20 19.26
CA VAL A 205 -7.14 -17.50 20.49
C VAL A 205 -7.34 -16.22 21.30
N ALA A 206 -8.47 -16.09 21.94
CA ALA A 206 -8.79 -14.98 22.83
C ALA A 206 -9.51 -15.49 24.09
N VAL A 207 -9.31 -14.83 25.23
CA VAL A 207 -10.00 -15.15 26.50
C VAL A 207 -10.96 -14.01 26.83
N SER A 208 -12.17 -14.34 27.23
CA SER A 208 -13.17 -13.34 27.64
C SER A 208 -12.72 -12.61 28.92
N PRO A 209 -12.99 -11.29 29.03
CA PRO A 209 -12.64 -10.52 30.24
C PRO A 209 -13.22 -11.05 31.55
N ASP A 210 -14.36 -11.73 31.50
CA ASP A 210 -14.97 -12.39 32.68
C ASP A 210 -14.31 -13.73 33.05
N CYS A 211 -13.34 -14.18 32.21
CA CYS A 211 -12.65 -15.47 32.36
C CYS A 211 -13.57 -16.71 32.39
N GLN A 212 -14.79 -16.62 31.85
CA GLN A 212 -15.71 -17.76 31.78
C GLN A 212 -15.60 -18.49 30.45
N HIS A 213 -15.20 -17.78 29.37
CA HIS A 213 -15.10 -18.30 28.01
C HIS A 213 -13.75 -18.00 27.39
N PHE A 214 -13.40 -18.75 26.39
CA PHE A 214 -12.36 -18.39 25.42
C PHE A 214 -12.80 -18.83 24.03
N ALA A 215 -12.24 -18.20 23.01
CA ALA A 215 -12.51 -18.50 21.62
C ALA A 215 -11.24 -18.93 20.90
N SER A 216 -11.40 -19.77 19.90
CA SER A 216 -10.33 -20.17 18.99
C SER A 216 -10.82 -20.18 17.56
N VAL A 217 -10.01 -19.76 16.60
CA VAL A 217 -10.33 -19.82 15.20
C VAL A 217 -9.24 -20.55 14.43
N SER A 218 -9.66 -21.48 13.56
CA SER A 218 -8.74 -22.22 12.68
C SER A 218 -8.58 -21.57 11.31
N ARG A 219 -7.53 -21.94 10.61
CA ARG A 219 -7.28 -21.52 9.20
C ARG A 219 -8.43 -21.92 8.27
N ALA A 220 -9.20 -22.96 8.59
CA ALA A 220 -10.40 -23.36 7.85
C ALA A 220 -11.61 -22.45 8.11
N GLY A 221 -11.53 -21.44 8.99
CA GLY A 221 -12.64 -20.57 9.36
C GLY A 221 -13.54 -21.11 10.44
N GLU A 222 -13.15 -22.17 11.14
CA GLU A 222 -13.89 -22.73 12.28
C GLU A 222 -13.67 -21.86 13.51
N LEU A 223 -14.66 -21.10 13.93
CA LEU A 223 -14.66 -20.31 15.18
C LEU A 223 -15.39 -21.12 16.27
N TRP A 224 -14.67 -21.52 17.30
CA TRP A 224 -15.22 -22.25 18.42
C TRP A 224 -15.19 -21.44 19.69
N ILE A 225 -16.30 -21.48 20.43
CA ILE A 225 -16.44 -20.86 21.75
C ILE A 225 -16.41 -21.96 22.79
N TRP A 226 -15.54 -21.81 23.76
CA TRP A 226 -15.27 -22.77 24.82
C TRP A 226 -15.59 -22.18 26.18
N THR A 227 -16.09 -22.98 27.10
CA THR A 227 -16.10 -22.63 28.52
C THR A 227 -14.68 -22.67 29.10
N LYS A 228 -14.48 -22.02 30.25
CA LYS A 228 -13.22 -22.12 31.02
C LYS A 228 -12.82 -23.56 31.36
N ASP A 229 -13.79 -24.48 31.39
CA ASP A 229 -13.56 -25.89 31.67
C ASP A 229 -13.18 -26.69 30.41
N GLY A 230 -13.03 -26.03 29.26
CA GLY A 230 -12.63 -26.65 28.00
C GLY A 230 -13.76 -27.42 27.30
N VAL A 231 -15.02 -27.11 27.61
CA VAL A 231 -16.17 -27.66 26.90
C VAL A 231 -16.57 -26.73 25.77
N ILE A 232 -16.84 -27.27 24.58
CA ILE A 232 -17.30 -26.49 23.43
C ILE A 232 -18.76 -26.12 23.67
N GLU A 233 -19.05 -24.82 23.67
CA GLU A 233 -20.44 -24.32 23.73
C GLU A 233 -20.99 -24.11 22.32
N HIS A 234 -20.18 -23.47 21.46
CA HIS A 234 -20.60 -23.15 20.10
C HIS A 234 -19.51 -23.48 19.08
N LYS A 235 -19.94 -24.03 17.94
CA LYS A 235 -19.13 -24.18 16.73
C LYS A 235 -19.73 -23.31 15.64
N LEU A 236 -19.00 -22.32 15.21
CA LEU A 236 -19.41 -21.32 14.24
C LEU A 236 -18.48 -21.39 13.03
N GLU A 237 -18.98 -21.00 11.89
CA GLU A 237 -18.17 -20.91 10.66
C GLU A 237 -18.05 -19.45 10.25
N CYS A 238 -16.85 -18.91 10.22
CA CYS A 238 -16.51 -17.68 9.53
C CYS A 238 -16.41 -18.00 8.04
N LEU A 239 -16.96 -17.17 7.18
CA LEU A 239 -16.93 -17.39 5.73
C LEU A 239 -15.47 -17.58 5.26
N ALA A 240 -15.15 -18.79 4.79
CA ALA A 240 -13.83 -19.20 4.37
C ALA A 240 -13.39 -18.43 3.13
N ASN A 241 -12.25 -17.74 3.21
CA ASN A 241 -11.34 -17.40 2.10
C ASN A 241 -10.16 -16.53 2.56
N SER A 242 -9.88 -16.46 3.88
CA SER A 242 -8.75 -15.70 4.42
C SER A 242 -7.76 -16.65 5.09
N PHE A 243 -6.46 -16.40 4.91
CA PHE A 243 -5.39 -17.13 5.60
C PHE A 243 -5.08 -16.54 6.98
N LEU A 244 -5.78 -15.47 7.37
CA LEU A 244 -5.45 -14.63 8.51
C LEU A 244 -6.70 -14.40 9.35
N TYR A 245 -6.63 -14.90 10.57
CA TYR A 245 -7.71 -14.77 11.55
C TYR A 245 -7.14 -14.17 12.81
N ASP A 246 -7.80 -13.13 13.31
CA ASP A 246 -7.55 -12.57 14.63
C ASP A 246 -8.86 -12.45 15.38
N LEU A 247 -8.81 -12.65 16.69
CA LEU A 247 -9.95 -12.66 17.58
C LEU A 247 -9.79 -11.66 18.71
N ALA A 248 -10.84 -10.92 19.00
CA ALA A 248 -10.91 -10.07 20.19
C ALA A 248 -12.27 -10.21 20.86
N PHE A 249 -12.31 -10.26 22.19
CA PHE A 249 -13.52 -10.13 22.96
C PHE A 249 -13.81 -8.67 23.29
N SER A 250 -15.09 -8.29 23.29
CA SER A 250 -15.54 -7.03 23.88
C SER A 250 -15.32 -7.03 25.40
N ILE A 251 -15.18 -5.84 25.99
CA ILE A 251 -14.90 -5.72 27.43
C ILE A 251 -16.06 -6.24 28.29
N ASP A 252 -17.29 -6.20 27.77
CA ASP A 252 -18.48 -6.74 28.41
C ASP A 252 -18.60 -8.27 28.33
N SER A 253 -17.62 -8.94 27.67
CA SER A 253 -17.58 -10.40 27.43
C SER A 253 -18.75 -10.96 26.60
N ARG A 254 -19.54 -10.11 25.94
CA ARG A 254 -20.75 -10.55 25.21
C ARG A 254 -20.55 -10.72 23.74
N ARG A 255 -19.45 -10.16 23.21
CA ARG A 255 -19.19 -10.16 21.77
C ARG A 255 -17.78 -10.63 21.45
N ILE A 256 -17.65 -11.24 20.28
CA ILE A 256 -16.40 -11.71 19.71
C ILE A 256 -16.27 -11.07 18.33
N LEU A 257 -15.21 -10.35 18.10
CA LEU A 257 -14.82 -9.83 16.80
C LEU A 257 -13.92 -10.86 16.12
N CYS A 258 -14.31 -11.25 14.91
CA CYS A 258 -13.42 -11.97 13.99
C CYS A 258 -13.07 -11.01 12.86
N ASN A 259 -11.77 -10.78 12.64
CA ASN A 259 -11.30 -9.81 11.64
C ASN A 259 -11.70 -10.16 10.21
N VAL A 260 -12.01 -11.43 9.92
CA VAL A 260 -12.48 -11.88 8.61
C VAL A 260 -13.85 -11.27 8.32
N ASN A 261 -13.91 -10.46 7.27
CA ASN A 261 -15.10 -9.70 6.88
C ASN A 261 -15.67 -8.80 7.99
N ARG A 262 -14.84 -8.42 8.97
CA ARG A 262 -15.24 -7.56 10.11
C ARG A 262 -16.52 -8.03 10.78
N THR A 263 -16.64 -9.35 11.02
CA THR A 263 -17.83 -9.93 11.60
C THR A 263 -17.77 -9.96 13.12
N GLU A 264 -18.85 -9.54 13.75
CA GLU A 264 -19.08 -9.72 15.19
C GLU A 264 -20.05 -10.87 15.45
N TRP A 265 -19.79 -11.59 16.52
CA TRP A 265 -20.61 -12.67 17.05
C TRP A 265 -20.94 -12.41 18.50
N THR A 266 -22.12 -12.81 18.96
CA THR A 266 -22.37 -12.88 20.40
C THR A 266 -21.71 -14.13 20.98
N THR A 267 -21.39 -14.12 22.26
CA THR A 267 -20.92 -15.32 22.98
C THR A 267 -21.95 -16.44 23.00
N MET A 268 -23.21 -16.14 22.71
CA MET A 268 -24.30 -17.10 22.50
C MET A 268 -24.35 -17.69 21.07
N GLY A 269 -23.35 -17.42 20.24
CA GLY A 269 -23.27 -17.97 18.89
C GLY A 269 -24.13 -17.28 17.83
N HIS A 270 -24.75 -16.14 18.12
CA HIS A 270 -25.51 -15.39 17.12
C HIS A 270 -24.58 -14.43 16.37
N ARG A 271 -24.63 -14.49 15.04
CA ARG A 271 -23.95 -13.53 14.20
C ARG A 271 -24.68 -12.20 14.31
N LEU A 272 -23.98 -11.16 14.70
CA LEU A 272 -24.43 -9.79 14.58
C LEU A 272 -24.25 -9.39 13.11
N SER A 273 -25.13 -8.56 12.56
CA SER A 273 -25.05 -8.13 11.16
C SER A 273 -23.63 -7.70 10.83
N PRO A 274 -23.13 -7.99 9.61
CA PRO A 274 -21.91 -7.34 9.15
C PRO A 274 -22.11 -5.86 9.38
N LEU A 275 -21.08 -5.19 9.87
CA LEU A 275 -21.07 -3.74 9.99
C LEU A 275 -21.59 -3.20 8.66
N ASP A 276 -22.82 -2.65 8.66
CA ASP A 276 -23.42 -2.05 7.49
C ASP A 276 -22.51 -0.92 7.02
N THR A 277 -21.48 -1.29 6.30
CA THR A 277 -20.86 -0.37 5.37
C THR A 277 -21.77 -0.35 4.15
N ASP A 278 -22.90 0.35 4.25
CA ASP A 278 -23.76 0.73 3.11
C ASP A 278 -22.98 1.56 2.07
N SER A 279 -21.66 1.59 2.17
CA SER A 279 -20.82 2.42 1.33
C SER A 279 -19.96 1.65 0.35
N ASP A 280 -19.89 0.35 0.32
CA ASP A 280 -19.36 -0.33 -0.88
C ASP A 280 -19.48 -1.86 -0.80
N PRO A 281 -20.33 -2.53 -1.62
CA PRO A 281 -20.27 -3.97 -1.80
C PRO A 281 -18.96 -4.45 -2.45
N GLY A 282 -18.03 -3.54 -2.75
CA GLY A 282 -16.72 -3.77 -3.34
C GLY A 282 -15.54 -3.61 -2.39
N ASP A 283 -15.69 -3.25 -1.12
CA ASP A 283 -14.56 -3.14 -0.18
C ASP A 283 -13.99 -4.53 0.16
N THR A 284 -13.09 -5.01 -0.70
CA THR A 284 -12.35 -6.28 -0.56
C THR A 284 -11.09 -6.14 0.30
N ARG A 285 -10.91 -5.01 1.00
CA ARG A 285 -9.71 -4.75 1.82
C ARG A 285 -9.61 -5.76 2.96
N ARG A 286 -8.47 -6.45 3.02
CA ARG A 286 -8.22 -7.47 4.03
C ARG A 286 -7.68 -6.86 5.32
N THR A 287 -8.24 -7.30 6.44
CA THR A 287 -7.79 -6.99 7.79
C THR A 287 -6.89 -8.09 8.33
N TRP A 288 -5.75 -7.71 8.94
CA TRP A 288 -4.82 -8.65 9.56
C TRP A 288 -5.03 -8.76 11.06
N SER A 289 -5.32 -7.67 11.73
CA SER A 289 -5.52 -7.62 13.17
C SER A 289 -6.61 -6.62 13.54
N ALA A 290 -7.29 -6.86 14.65
CA ALA A 290 -8.32 -5.97 15.15
C ALA A 290 -8.39 -6.00 16.69
N ALA A 291 -8.65 -4.84 17.30
CA ALA A 291 -8.80 -4.72 18.74
C ALA A 291 -9.92 -3.74 19.11
N TYR A 292 -10.66 -4.06 20.19
CA TYR A 292 -11.64 -3.14 20.79
C TYR A 292 -10.94 -2.06 21.61
N SER A 293 -11.54 -0.85 21.62
CA SER A 293 -11.19 0.18 22.61
C SER A 293 -11.63 -0.26 24.01
N PRO A 294 -10.99 0.27 25.09
CA PRO A 294 -11.32 -0.09 26.46
C PRO A 294 -12.76 0.23 26.90
N ASP A 295 -13.49 1.02 26.14
CA ASP A 295 -14.89 1.40 26.36
C ASP A 295 -15.87 0.73 25.38
N ASP A 296 -15.37 -0.17 24.52
CA ASP A 296 -16.11 -0.85 23.44
C ASP A 296 -16.76 0.09 22.39
N SER A 297 -16.46 1.39 22.41
CA SER A 297 -17.05 2.36 21.48
C SER A 297 -16.38 2.33 20.10
N GLU A 298 -15.14 1.86 20.03
CA GLU A 298 -14.36 1.85 18.80
C GLU A 298 -13.65 0.52 18.57
N ILE A 299 -13.32 0.26 17.31
CA ILE A 299 -12.48 -0.86 16.90
C ILE A 299 -11.35 -0.30 16.02
N VAL A 300 -10.10 -0.69 16.32
CA VAL A 300 -8.96 -0.42 15.44
C VAL A 300 -8.69 -1.64 14.57
N TYR A 301 -8.38 -1.39 13.30
CA TYR A 301 -8.02 -2.41 12.32
C TYR A 301 -6.63 -2.14 11.77
N GLY A 302 -5.80 -3.17 11.69
CA GLY A 302 -4.56 -3.23 10.90
C GLY A 302 -4.83 -3.88 9.56
N MET A 303 -4.51 -3.17 8.49
CA MET A 303 -4.91 -3.54 7.14
C MET A 303 -3.75 -4.11 6.31
N GLU A 304 -4.09 -4.92 5.28
CA GLU A 304 -3.14 -5.41 4.28
C GLU A 304 -2.60 -4.28 3.40
N ASP A 305 -3.40 -3.23 3.18
CA ASP A 305 -3.04 -2.04 2.41
C ASP A 305 -2.28 -0.98 3.22
N GLU A 306 -1.64 -1.43 4.33
CA GLU A 306 -0.73 -0.61 5.15
C GLU A 306 -1.42 0.39 6.09
N GLU A 307 -2.74 0.53 6.02
CA GLU A 307 -3.50 1.47 6.84
C GLU A 307 -3.75 0.96 8.25
N VAL A 308 -3.77 1.92 9.20
CA VAL A 308 -4.34 1.74 10.53
C VAL A 308 -5.63 2.57 10.60
N ILE A 309 -6.76 1.89 10.76
CA ILE A 309 -8.10 2.49 10.70
C ILE A 309 -8.80 2.32 12.05
N ILE A 310 -9.45 3.39 12.53
CA ILE A 310 -10.42 3.29 13.63
C ILE A 310 -11.83 3.35 13.05
N TRP A 311 -12.68 2.46 13.51
CA TRP A 311 -14.11 2.51 13.27
C TRP A 311 -14.83 2.83 14.57
N ASN A 312 -15.60 3.92 14.57
CA ASN A 312 -16.46 4.29 15.69
C ASN A 312 -17.83 3.65 15.50
N ARG A 313 -18.26 2.85 16.46
CA ARG A 313 -19.47 2.03 16.39
C ARG A 313 -20.74 2.87 16.57
N ASP A 314 -20.70 3.89 17.40
CA ASP A 314 -21.88 4.72 17.72
C ASP A 314 -22.27 5.65 16.55
N THR A 315 -21.26 6.17 15.86
CA THR A 315 -21.46 7.08 14.71
C THR A 315 -21.42 6.38 13.38
N ASN A 316 -21.05 5.09 13.33
CA ASN A 316 -20.79 4.31 12.11
C ASN A 316 -19.80 5.00 11.17
N THR A 317 -18.75 5.63 11.71
CA THR A 317 -17.75 6.36 10.92
C THR A 317 -16.39 5.69 11.02
N THR A 318 -15.66 5.67 9.91
CA THR A 318 -14.28 5.19 9.85
C THR A 318 -13.31 6.35 9.78
N GLN A 319 -12.16 6.20 10.43
CA GLN A 319 -11.09 7.18 10.41
C GLN A 319 -9.73 6.50 10.23
N ILE A 320 -8.95 6.94 9.24
CA ILE A 320 -7.58 6.50 9.06
C ILE A 320 -6.70 7.25 10.07
N LEU A 321 -5.95 6.53 10.89
CA LEU A 321 -4.93 7.10 11.79
C LEU A 321 -3.67 7.47 11.03
N GLY A 322 -3.20 6.56 10.21
CA GLY A 322 -1.98 6.69 9.42
C GLY A 322 -1.64 5.41 8.71
N ARG A 323 -0.38 5.31 8.26
CA ARG A 323 0.10 4.18 7.44
C ARG A 323 1.48 3.72 7.88
N HIS A 324 1.70 2.44 7.73
CA HIS A 324 3.00 1.81 7.66
C HIS A 324 3.54 1.80 6.22
N ALA A 325 4.77 1.34 6.05
CA ALA A 325 5.37 1.11 4.74
C ALA A 325 5.13 -0.34 4.22
N SER A 326 4.41 -1.17 4.96
CA SER A 326 3.99 -2.53 4.60
C SER A 326 2.81 -2.97 5.47
N ILE A 327 2.33 -4.19 5.26
CA ILE A 327 1.19 -4.80 5.95
C ILE A 327 1.25 -4.59 7.47
N VAL A 328 0.13 -4.19 8.06
CA VAL A 328 -0.02 -4.03 9.52
C VAL A 328 -0.44 -5.37 10.14
N THR A 329 0.46 -5.99 10.87
CA THR A 329 0.31 -7.37 11.40
C THR A 329 -0.44 -7.44 12.71
N SER A 330 -0.33 -6.39 13.55
CA SER A 330 -0.92 -6.37 14.88
C SER A 330 -1.26 -4.96 15.31
N VAL A 331 -2.40 -4.79 15.97
CA VAL A 331 -2.83 -3.51 16.55
C VAL A 331 -3.31 -3.72 18.00
N ALA A 332 -3.11 -2.72 18.84
CA ALA A 332 -3.57 -2.73 20.23
C ALA A 332 -3.92 -1.31 20.71
N PHE A 333 -4.97 -1.18 21.52
CA PHE A 333 -5.26 0.05 22.29
C PHE A 333 -4.45 0.09 23.60
N SER A 334 -4.04 1.29 24.00
CA SER A 334 -3.58 1.52 25.36
C SER A 334 -4.74 1.36 26.34
N PRO A 335 -4.50 0.98 27.61
CA PRO A 335 -5.56 0.74 28.61
C PRO A 335 -6.45 1.96 28.87
N ASP A 336 -5.94 3.17 28.69
CA ASP A 336 -6.68 4.43 28.82
C ASP A 336 -7.41 4.84 27.51
N GLY A 337 -7.26 4.07 26.45
CA GLY A 337 -7.84 4.33 25.13
C GLY A 337 -7.28 5.55 24.39
N SER A 338 -6.24 6.20 24.92
CA SER A 338 -5.69 7.44 24.32
C SER A 338 -4.69 7.19 23.21
N ARG A 339 -4.04 6.02 23.19
CA ARG A 339 -3.02 5.63 22.23
C ARG A 339 -3.37 4.31 21.56
N ILE A 340 -2.77 4.11 20.40
CA ILE A 340 -2.82 2.86 19.64
C ILE A 340 -1.40 2.50 19.27
N ALA A 341 -1.05 1.22 19.40
CA ALA A 341 0.19 0.67 18.86
C ALA A 341 -0.13 -0.19 17.65
N SER A 342 0.71 -0.12 16.63
CA SER A 342 0.64 -0.99 15.45
C SER A 342 2.03 -1.54 15.12
N GLY A 343 2.10 -2.84 14.84
CA GLY A 343 3.30 -3.54 14.36
C GLY A 343 3.15 -3.93 12.90
N SER A 344 4.25 -3.99 12.13
CA SER A 344 4.20 -4.18 10.69
C SER A 344 5.32 -5.04 10.13
N TYR A 345 5.11 -5.57 8.92
CA TYR A 345 6.16 -6.17 8.09
C TYR A 345 7.24 -5.16 7.68
N ASP A 346 6.99 -3.84 7.77
CA ASP A 346 8.00 -2.80 7.55
C ASP A 346 9.06 -2.73 8.66
N LYS A 347 9.00 -3.64 9.63
CA LYS A 347 9.92 -3.74 10.77
C LYS A 347 9.81 -2.58 11.74
N THR A 348 8.65 -1.93 11.79
CA THR A 348 8.41 -0.85 12.75
C THR A 348 7.24 -1.16 13.66
N VAL A 349 7.29 -0.60 14.87
CA VAL A 349 6.13 -0.38 15.71
C VAL A 349 5.88 1.11 15.76
N ILE A 350 4.64 1.52 15.50
CA ILE A 350 4.23 2.93 15.59
C ILE A 350 3.24 3.10 16.73
N ILE A 351 3.48 4.10 17.57
CA ILE A 351 2.54 4.52 18.59
C ILE A 351 1.84 5.79 18.11
N TRP A 352 0.51 5.75 18.06
CA TRP A 352 -0.37 6.80 17.57
C TRP A 352 -1.09 7.48 18.72
N ASP A 353 -1.28 8.80 18.69
CA ASP A 353 -2.17 9.54 19.59
C ASP A 353 -3.55 9.70 18.93
N LYS A 354 -4.58 9.14 19.56
CA LYS A 354 -5.96 9.20 19.10
C LYS A 354 -6.59 10.61 19.22
N ARG A 355 -6.12 11.44 20.14
CA ARG A 355 -6.73 12.73 20.49
C ARG A 355 -6.51 13.82 19.46
N LEU A 356 -5.49 13.68 18.61
CA LEU A 356 -5.20 14.62 17.56
C LEU A 356 -6.23 14.45 16.43
N ARG A 357 -7.22 15.33 16.34
CA ARG A 357 -8.22 15.31 15.26
C ARG A 357 -7.58 15.64 13.92
N ARG A 358 -7.87 14.84 12.89
CA ARG A 358 -7.70 15.28 11.50
C ARG A 358 -8.81 16.29 11.18
N THR A 359 -8.46 17.53 10.85
CA THR A 359 -9.27 18.35 9.97
C THR A 359 -8.83 18.03 8.53
N PHE A 360 -9.31 16.92 7.98
CA PHE A 360 -9.31 16.72 6.55
C PHE A 360 -10.60 17.36 6.00
N ASP A 361 -10.62 18.69 5.92
CA ASP A 361 -11.59 19.44 5.12
C ASP A 361 -11.01 19.70 3.71
N GLY A 362 -10.45 18.68 3.11
CA GLY A 362 -10.06 18.66 1.71
C GLY A 362 -10.71 17.42 1.08
N GLU A 363 -11.82 17.64 0.38
CA GLU A 363 -12.53 16.66 -0.43
C GLU A 363 -11.61 15.97 -1.45
N ALA A 364 -10.91 14.92 -1.04
CA ALA A 364 -10.34 13.94 -1.92
C ALA A 364 -10.34 12.58 -1.21
N SER A 365 -11.52 12.13 -0.81
CA SER A 365 -11.79 10.71 -0.68
C SER A 365 -11.84 10.17 -2.10
N LEU A 366 -10.67 9.97 -2.71
CA LEU A 366 -10.55 9.23 -3.94
C LEU A 366 -10.72 7.75 -3.55
N GLU A 367 -11.73 7.13 -4.14
CA GLU A 367 -11.82 5.68 -4.26
C GLU A 367 -10.49 5.16 -4.83
N HIS A 368 -10.18 3.89 -4.64
CA HIS A 368 -8.96 3.26 -5.14
C HIS A 368 -8.52 3.78 -6.52
N LEU A 369 -7.38 4.43 -6.60
CA LEU A 369 -6.79 4.83 -7.88
C LEU A 369 -6.46 3.58 -8.69
N LYS A 370 -6.83 3.60 -9.97
CA LYS A 370 -6.51 2.58 -10.97
C LYS A 370 -5.48 3.04 -11.98
N GLY A 371 -5.44 4.32 -12.22
CA GLY A 371 -4.55 4.89 -13.22
C GLY A 371 -4.36 6.38 -13.07
N VAL A 372 -3.25 6.85 -13.61
CA VAL A 372 -2.89 8.26 -13.62
C VAL A 372 -2.24 8.60 -14.94
N ALA A 373 -2.63 9.72 -15.52
CA ALA A 373 -1.93 10.33 -16.65
C ALA A 373 -1.57 11.78 -16.34
N LEU A 374 -0.41 12.20 -16.85
CA LEU A 374 0.10 13.55 -16.73
C LEU A 374 0.28 14.13 -18.15
N SER A 375 -0.16 15.37 -18.36
CA SER A 375 0.05 16.04 -19.65
C SER A 375 1.54 16.32 -19.85
N HIS A 376 1.97 16.36 -21.12
CA HIS A 376 3.37 16.60 -21.50
C HIS A 376 3.91 17.94 -20.97
N ASP A 377 3.06 18.95 -20.87
CA ASP A 377 3.39 20.26 -20.34
C ASP A 377 3.38 20.34 -18.80
N GLY A 378 2.98 19.26 -18.10
CA GLY A 378 2.89 19.16 -16.65
C GLY A 378 1.75 19.97 -16.03
N ARG A 379 0.84 20.53 -16.83
CA ARG A 379 -0.24 21.40 -16.33
C ARG A 379 -1.49 20.67 -15.91
N TRP A 380 -1.67 19.42 -16.38
CA TRP A 380 -2.86 18.63 -16.13
C TRP A 380 -2.51 17.26 -15.60
N ILE A 381 -3.23 16.84 -14.56
CA ILE A 381 -3.20 15.48 -14.02
C ILE A 381 -4.60 14.91 -14.19
N VAL A 382 -4.69 13.69 -14.66
CA VAL A 382 -5.94 12.93 -14.70
C VAL A 382 -5.79 11.70 -13.85
N THR A 383 -6.69 11.53 -12.92
CA THR A 383 -6.76 10.37 -12.02
C THR A 383 -7.99 9.54 -12.34
N LEU A 384 -7.83 8.23 -12.33
CA LEU A 384 -8.86 7.24 -12.61
C LEU A 384 -9.14 6.40 -11.36
N SER A 385 -10.39 6.34 -10.94
CA SER A 385 -10.93 5.33 -10.03
C SER A 385 -11.94 4.44 -10.76
N TYR A 386 -12.59 3.51 -10.06
CA TYR A 386 -13.60 2.64 -10.69
C TYR A 386 -14.78 3.41 -11.29
N SER A 387 -15.21 4.47 -10.62
CA SER A 387 -16.43 5.22 -10.94
C SER A 387 -16.17 6.68 -11.32
N HIS A 388 -14.97 7.22 -11.04
CA HIS A 388 -14.67 8.62 -11.19
C HIS A 388 -13.39 8.84 -12.01
N ILE A 389 -13.44 9.84 -12.89
CA ILE A 389 -12.26 10.44 -13.52
C ILE A 389 -12.18 11.87 -13.06
N GLN A 390 -11.10 12.24 -12.44
CA GLN A 390 -10.89 13.61 -11.98
C GLN A 390 -9.72 14.25 -12.72
N VAL A 391 -9.91 15.49 -13.13
CA VAL A 391 -8.90 16.29 -13.80
C VAL A 391 -8.46 17.41 -12.87
N TRP A 392 -7.17 17.51 -12.66
CA TRP A 392 -6.54 18.47 -11.79
C TRP A 392 -5.67 19.42 -12.60
N ARG A 393 -5.79 20.72 -12.33
CA ARG A 393 -4.94 21.74 -12.90
C ARG A 393 -3.78 22.01 -11.96
N VAL A 394 -2.56 21.93 -12.51
CA VAL A 394 -1.32 22.22 -11.78
C VAL A 394 -0.87 23.64 -12.13
N THR A 395 -0.83 24.51 -11.12
CA THR A 395 -0.27 25.87 -11.17
C THR A 395 0.68 26.02 -9.97
N GLU A 396 0.73 27.15 -9.31
CA GLU A 396 1.36 27.26 -7.98
C GLU A 396 0.58 26.48 -6.90
N THR A 397 -0.68 26.17 -7.18
CA THR A 397 -1.54 25.31 -6.38
C THR A 397 -2.20 24.26 -7.29
N VAL A 398 -2.60 23.12 -6.72
CA VAL A 398 -3.32 22.08 -7.44
C VAL A 398 -4.81 22.23 -7.15
N THR A 399 -5.59 22.42 -8.21
CA THR A 399 -7.04 22.58 -8.10
C THR A 399 -7.76 21.57 -8.95
N LYS A 400 -8.85 21.00 -8.43
CA LYS A 400 -9.75 20.13 -9.19
C LYS A 400 -10.44 20.98 -10.26
N ALA A 401 -10.22 20.63 -11.52
CA ALA A 401 -10.78 21.39 -12.65
C ALA A 401 -12.10 20.78 -13.12
N ASN A 402 -12.16 19.45 -13.32
CA ASN A 402 -13.34 18.76 -13.83
C ASN A 402 -13.43 17.34 -13.28
N GLU A 403 -14.61 16.76 -13.33
CA GLU A 403 -14.91 15.39 -12.96
C GLU A 403 -15.89 14.74 -13.91
N LEU A 404 -15.66 13.48 -14.23
CA LEU A 404 -16.58 12.62 -14.97
C LEU A 404 -16.92 11.42 -14.08
N ILE A 405 -18.23 11.24 -13.81
CA ILE A 405 -18.76 10.14 -12.99
C ILE A 405 -19.44 9.15 -13.90
N THR A 406 -19.24 7.85 -13.70
CA THR A 406 -19.97 6.80 -14.43
C THR A 406 -21.41 6.75 -13.95
N ASN A 407 -22.30 6.43 -14.88
CA ASN A 407 -23.59 5.85 -14.51
C ASN A 407 -23.33 4.36 -14.22
N GLU A 408 -23.58 3.89 -13.06
CA GLU A 408 -23.36 2.57 -12.40
C GLU A 408 -23.14 1.29 -13.26
N THR A 409 -23.29 1.36 -14.58
CA THR A 409 -23.26 0.21 -15.49
C THR A 409 -21.93 -0.01 -16.23
N ASP A 410 -21.00 0.97 -16.24
CA ASP A 410 -19.78 0.89 -17.06
C ASP A 410 -18.54 1.35 -16.29
N LEU A 411 -17.85 0.41 -15.67
CA LEU A 411 -16.67 0.67 -14.87
C LEU A 411 -15.47 1.06 -15.76
N TYR A 412 -14.77 2.12 -15.39
CA TYR A 412 -13.55 2.58 -16.05
C TYR A 412 -12.36 1.67 -15.75
N GLN A 413 -11.56 1.36 -16.77
CA GLN A 413 -10.43 0.42 -16.63
C GLN A 413 -9.08 1.07 -16.90
N CYS A 414 -8.96 1.86 -17.95
CA CYS A 414 -7.71 2.51 -18.36
C CYS A 414 -7.97 3.88 -18.95
N LEU A 415 -6.93 4.73 -18.98
CA LEU A 415 -7.00 6.06 -19.57
C LEU A 415 -5.68 6.47 -20.22
N ALA A 416 -5.76 7.40 -21.16
CA ALA A 416 -4.61 8.13 -21.69
C ALA A 416 -4.98 9.57 -22.03
N LEU A 417 -4.00 10.48 -21.99
CA LEU A 417 -4.14 11.87 -22.39
C LEU A 417 -3.62 12.07 -23.83
N SER A 418 -4.27 12.95 -24.59
CA SER A 418 -3.75 13.44 -25.86
C SER A 418 -2.47 14.26 -25.63
N HIS A 419 -1.61 14.34 -26.65
CA HIS A 419 -0.33 15.03 -26.54
C HIS A 419 -0.47 16.52 -26.18
N ASP A 420 -1.52 17.18 -26.67
CA ASP A 420 -1.87 18.56 -26.34
C ASP A 420 -2.51 18.72 -24.93
N GLY A 421 -2.77 17.61 -24.25
CA GLY A 421 -3.38 17.58 -22.92
C GLY A 421 -4.85 17.96 -22.85
N SER A 422 -5.54 18.17 -23.99
CA SER A 422 -6.93 18.63 -24.01
C SER A 422 -7.98 17.51 -23.88
N ARG A 423 -7.65 16.30 -24.34
CA ARG A 423 -8.57 15.16 -24.44
C ARG A 423 -8.09 13.97 -23.64
N VAL A 424 -9.02 13.25 -23.06
CA VAL A 424 -8.81 12.01 -22.32
C VAL A 424 -9.52 10.88 -23.06
N VAL A 425 -8.81 9.80 -23.39
CA VAL A 425 -9.42 8.57 -23.86
C VAL A 425 -9.55 7.61 -22.68
N ILE A 426 -10.67 6.93 -22.62
CA ILE A 426 -11.09 6.08 -21.51
C ILE A 426 -11.52 4.74 -22.08
N GLY A 427 -10.92 3.66 -21.62
CA GLY A 427 -11.35 2.29 -21.91
C GLY A 427 -12.13 1.71 -20.74
N CYS A 428 -13.26 1.07 -21.05
CA CYS A 428 -14.21 0.56 -20.07
C CYS A 428 -14.16 -0.96 -19.93
N PHE A 429 -14.74 -1.43 -18.84
CA PHE A 429 -14.88 -2.87 -18.57
C PHE A 429 -15.89 -3.53 -19.54
N SER A 430 -16.90 -2.78 -20.01
CA SER A 430 -17.86 -3.23 -21.03
C SER A 430 -17.28 -3.45 -22.42
N GLY A 431 -16.05 -2.94 -22.68
CA GLY A 431 -15.46 -2.91 -24.01
C GLY A 431 -15.70 -1.59 -24.78
N SER A 432 -16.45 -0.65 -24.21
CA SER A 432 -16.63 0.67 -24.79
C SER A 432 -15.42 1.56 -24.56
N ILE A 433 -15.18 2.48 -25.47
CA ILE A 433 -14.10 3.47 -25.41
C ILE A 433 -14.73 4.84 -25.60
N TRP A 434 -14.32 5.80 -24.77
CA TRP A 434 -14.82 7.17 -24.81
C TRP A 434 -13.66 8.16 -24.99
N VAL A 435 -13.91 9.20 -25.78
CA VAL A 435 -13.06 10.40 -25.83
C VAL A 435 -13.78 11.55 -25.16
N TRP A 436 -13.18 12.11 -24.13
CA TRP A 436 -13.70 13.22 -23.37
C TRP A 436 -12.75 14.42 -23.46
N ASN A 437 -13.29 15.55 -23.91
CA ASN A 437 -12.57 16.82 -23.86
C ASN A 437 -12.87 17.49 -22.51
N HIS A 438 -11.87 17.47 -21.64
CA HIS A 438 -12.06 17.98 -20.29
C HIS A 438 -12.07 19.53 -20.24
N LEU A 439 -11.53 20.23 -21.23
CA LEU A 439 -11.58 21.69 -21.31
C LEU A 439 -12.98 22.19 -21.62
N THR A 440 -13.68 21.51 -22.51
CA THR A 440 -15.08 21.82 -22.88
C THR A 440 -16.10 21.05 -22.06
N ASN A 441 -15.65 20.10 -21.25
CA ASN A 441 -16.45 19.15 -20.47
C ASN A 441 -17.46 18.36 -21.33
N LYS A 442 -17.06 17.96 -22.55
CA LYS A 442 -17.91 17.22 -23.47
C LYS A 442 -17.32 15.86 -23.83
N LYS A 443 -18.18 14.84 -23.85
CA LYS A 443 -17.88 13.57 -24.52
C LYS A 443 -17.91 13.81 -26.02
N GLU A 444 -16.77 13.69 -26.71
CA GLU A 444 -16.64 13.99 -28.13
C GLU A 444 -17.03 12.78 -28.99
N CYS A 445 -16.58 11.59 -28.57
CA CYS A 445 -16.75 10.39 -29.37
C CYS A 445 -16.92 9.16 -28.51
N GLN A 446 -17.69 8.19 -29.02
CA GLN A 446 -17.82 6.84 -28.46
C GLN A 446 -17.43 5.83 -29.53
N MET A 447 -16.55 4.91 -29.16
CA MET A 447 -16.09 3.81 -30.00
C MET A 447 -16.61 2.51 -29.41
N SER A 448 -17.28 1.70 -30.20
CA SER A 448 -17.91 0.46 -29.75
C SER A 448 -17.56 -0.68 -30.70
N GLY A 449 -17.03 -1.78 -30.20
CA GLY A 449 -16.61 -2.89 -31.04
C GLY A 449 -15.90 -4.00 -30.27
N HIS A 450 -15.24 -3.69 -29.16
CA HIS A 450 -14.72 -4.73 -28.28
C HIS A 450 -15.88 -5.37 -27.50
N PRO A 451 -16.06 -6.70 -27.58
CA PRO A 451 -17.06 -7.43 -26.78
C PRO A 451 -16.61 -7.66 -25.33
N ASN A 452 -15.37 -7.35 -24.99
CA ASN A 452 -14.78 -7.57 -23.68
C ASN A 452 -13.97 -6.35 -23.24
N GLN A 453 -13.62 -6.34 -21.96
CA GLN A 453 -12.83 -5.35 -21.24
C GLN A 453 -11.62 -4.83 -22.04
N VAL A 454 -11.48 -3.51 -22.07
CA VAL A 454 -10.33 -2.78 -22.65
C VAL A 454 -9.27 -2.59 -21.56
N TRP A 455 -8.07 -3.14 -21.79
CA TRP A 455 -6.97 -3.07 -20.81
C TRP A 455 -6.07 -1.87 -20.97
N SER A 456 -5.91 -1.41 -22.22
CA SER A 456 -4.97 -0.33 -22.53
C SER A 456 -5.47 0.48 -23.71
N VAL A 457 -5.29 1.80 -23.63
CA VAL A 457 -5.60 2.73 -24.70
C VAL A 457 -4.46 3.73 -24.86
N ALA A 458 -4.22 4.23 -26.09
CA ALA A 458 -3.27 5.29 -26.35
C ALA A 458 -3.74 6.16 -27.51
N PHE A 459 -3.43 7.47 -27.45
CA PHE A 459 -3.57 8.37 -28.61
C PHE A 459 -2.40 8.24 -29.56
N SER A 460 -2.65 8.43 -30.85
CA SER A 460 -1.60 8.80 -31.79
C SER A 460 -1.03 10.19 -31.45
N TYR A 461 0.21 10.46 -31.85
CA TYR A 461 0.88 11.73 -31.54
C TYR A 461 0.13 12.96 -32.03
N ASP A 462 -0.49 12.86 -33.21
CA ASP A 462 -1.33 13.91 -33.82
C ASP A 462 -2.72 14.02 -33.18
N GLY A 463 -3.08 13.06 -32.31
CA GLY A 463 -4.36 12.99 -31.60
C GLY A 463 -5.57 12.65 -32.48
N HIS A 464 -5.38 12.21 -33.74
CA HIS A 464 -6.48 11.84 -34.63
C HIS A 464 -6.95 10.41 -34.46
N HIS A 465 -6.09 9.52 -33.97
CA HIS A 465 -6.42 8.11 -33.76
C HIS A 465 -6.23 7.68 -32.32
N VAL A 466 -6.96 6.65 -31.96
CA VAL A 466 -6.81 5.91 -30.69
C VAL A 466 -6.51 4.45 -31.01
N VAL A 467 -5.57 3.86 -30.32
CA VAL A 467 -5.37 2.41 -30.29
C VAL A 467 -5.87 1.82 -29.00
N SER A 468 -6.47 0.65 -29.06
CA SER A 468 -6.98 -0.10 -27.90
C SER A 468 -6.55 -1.56 -27.93
N GLY A 469 -6.24 -2.11 -26.78
CA GLY A 469 -5.98 -3.53 -26.55
C GLY A 469 -6.96 -4.12 -25.55
N SER A 470 -7.50 -5.29 -25.86
CA SER A 470 -8.61 -5.88 -25.11
C SER A 470 -8.41 -7.33 -24.71
N SER A 471 -9.20 -7.76 -23.72
CA SER A 471 -9.40 -9.16 -23.34
C SER A 471 -9.99 -10.01 -24.46
N ASP A 472 -10.59 -9.41 -25.47
CA ASP A 472 -11.14 -10.11 -26.66
C ASP A 472 -10.03 -10.57 -27.63
N LYS A 473 -8.76 -10.30 -27.26
CA LYS A 473 -7.56 -10.66 -28.02
C LYS A 473 -7.37 -9.83 -29.29
N THR A 474 -7.97 -8.65 -29.36
CA THR A 474 -7.80 -7.75 -30.52
C THR A 474 -7.06 -6.48 -30.13
N VAL A 475 -6.33 -5.93 -31.11
CA VAL A 475 -5.86 -4.54 -31.13
C VAL A 475 -6.65 -3.83 -32.20
N ARG A 476 -7.26 -2.70 -31.84
CA ARG A 476 -8.08 -1.90 -32.78
C ARG A 476 -7.58 -0.47 -32.83
N ILE A 477 -7.66 0.12 -34.01
CA ILE A 477 -7.38 1.54 -34.25
C ILE A 477 -8.68 2.22 -34.62
N TRP A 478 -8.94 3.35 -34.03
CA TRP A 478 -10.16 4.12 -34.13
C TRP A 478 -9.87 5.54 -34.61
N ASP A 479 -10.74 6.11 -35.42
CA ASP A 479 -10.74 7.53 -35.73
C ASP A 479 -11.45 8.30 -34.61
N CYS A 480 -10.79 9.32 -34.05
CA CYS A 480 -11.32 10.11 -32.93
C CYS A 480 -12.48 11.03 -33.32
N HIS A 481 -12.66 11.34 -34.59
CA HIS A 481 -13.72 12.24 -35.07
C HIS A 481 -15.01 11.50 -35.37
N THR A 482 -14.88 10.35 -36.05
CA THR A 482 -16.06 9.58 -36.49
C THR A 482 -16.43 8.50 -35.48
N GLY A 483 -15.48 7.99 -34.70
CA GLY A 483 -15.65 6.83 -33.84
C GLY A 483 -15.57 5.50 -34.56
N ASP A 484 -15.26 5.50 -35.86
CA ASP A 484 -15.20 4.31 -36.67
C ASP A 484 -13.92 3.54 -36.46
N GLU A 485 -13.97 2.21 -36.62
CA GLU A 485 -12.81 1.35 -36.63
C GLU A 485 -12.05 1.52 -37.95
N VAL A 486 -10.79 1.94 -37.85
CA VAL A 486 -9.89 2.13 -39.00
C VAL A 486 -9.16 0.85 -39.34
N ALA A 487 -8.69 0.13 -38.34
CA ALA A 487 -7.95 -1.12 -38.49
C ALA A 487 -8.12 -2.06 -37.30
N LEU A 488 -8.05 -3.36 -37.59
CA LEU A 488 -8.18 -4.43 -36.61
C LEU A 488 -7.04 -5.44 -36.78
N TYR A 489 -6.44 -5.85 -35.65
CA TYR A 489 -5.54 -6.98 -35.59
C TYR A 489 -6.03 -8.02 -34.57
N GLN A 490 -6.06 -9.30 -34.96
CA GLN A 490 -6.45 -10.43 -34.11
C GLN A 490 -5.20 -11.11 -33.56
N HIS A 491 -5.06 -11.14 -32.23
CA HIS A 491 -4.01 -11.83 -31.50
C HIS A 491 -4.47 -13.19 -30.94
N LEU A 492 -3.55 -14.04 -30.49
CA LEU A 492 -3.87 -15.33 -29.89
C LEU A 492 -4.24 -15.25 -28.41
N SER A 493 -3.73 -14.23 -27.69
CA SER A 493 -3.92 -14.02 -26.27
C SER A 493 -4.48 -12.63 -25.98
N LYS A 494 -4.90 -12.39 -24.72
CA LYS A 494 -5.37 -11.07 -24.24
C LYS A 494 -4.28 -10.03 -24.41
N VAL A 495 -4.63 -8.87 -24.95
CA VAL A 495 -3.71 -7.75 -25.14
C VAL A 495 -3.72 -6.88 -23.88
N ALA A 496 -2.58 -6.76 -23.24
CA ALA A 496 -2.42 -6.09 -21.95
C ALA A 496 -2.00 -4.62 -22.07
N CYS A 497 -1.14 -4.29 -23.05
CA CYS A 497 -0.66 -2.93 -23.26
C CYS A 497 -0.50 -2.62 -24.76
N VAL A 498 -0.72 -1.34 -25.12
CA VAL A 498 -0.59 -0.84 -26.49
C VAL A 498 0.11 0.53 -26.51
N ALA A 499 0.83 0.82 -27.58
CA ALA A 499 1.43 2.14 -27.82
C ALA A 499 1.56 2.42 -29.32
N PHE A 500 1.31 3.68 -29.72
CA PHE A 500 1.67 4.16 -31.06
C PHE A 500 3.17 4.50 -31.16
N SER A 501 3.73 4.31 -32.34
CA SER A 501 4.96 4.99 -32.74
C SER A 501 4.71 6.50 -32.88
N ARG A 502 5.77 7.29 -32.75
CA ARG A 502 5.66 8.76 -32.84
C ARG A 502 5.18 9.25 -34.22
N ASP A 503 5.55 8.55 -35.26
CA ASP A 503 5.11 8.82 -36.62
C ASP A 503 3.70 8.34 -36.95
N GLY A 504 3.06 7.64 -35.99
CA GLY A 504 1.71 7.05 -36.14
C GLY A 504 1.67 5.85 -37.10
N GLY A 505 2.81 5.44 -37.70
CA GLY A 505 2.87 4.38 -38.70
C GLY A 505 2.86 2.95 -38.13
N HIS A 506 3.19 2.79 -36.85
CA HIS A 506 3.28 1.47 -36.20
C HIS A 506 2.58 1.46 -34.85
N VAL A 507 2.11 0.29 -34.47
CA VAL A 507 1.54 0.00 -33.14
C VAL A 507 2.33 -1.13 -32.49
N ALA A 508 2.92 -0.86 -31.34
CA ALA A 508 3.51 -1.89 -30.50
C ALA A 508 2.48 -2.37 -29.45
N PHE A 509 2.41 -3.66 -29.23
CA PHE A 509 1.54 -4.21 -28.19
C PHE A 509 2.15 -5.44 -27.51
N GLY A 510 1.79 -5.60 -26.24
CA GLY A 510 2.18 -6.72 -25.42
C GLY A 510 0.97 -7.49 -24.90
N SER A 511 1.12 -8.79 -24.74
CA SER A 511 0.04 -9.68 -24.36
C SER A 511 0.29 -10.41 -23.04
N ASN A 512 -0.74 -11.07 -22.54
CA ASN A 512 -0.67 -11.87 -21.31
C ASN A 512 0.18 -13.16 -21.43
N ASP A 513 0.45 -13.62 -22.65
CA ASP A 513 1.34 -14.76 -22.90
C ASP A 513 2.82 -14.35 -22.99
N GLY A 514 3.11 -13.07 -22.81
CA GLY A 514 4.45 -12.51 -22.83
C GLY A 514 4.98 -12.20 -24.25
N THR A 515 4.16 -12.30 -25.28
CA THR A 515 4.56 -11.92 -26.63
C THR A 515 4.49 -10.41 -26.81
N ILE A 516 5.42 -9.86 -27.59
CA ILE A 516 5.46 -8.49 -28.03
C ILE A 516 5.44 -8.48 -29.55
N GLN A 517 4.59 -7.65 -30.12
CA GLN A 517 4.47 -7.50 -31.56
C GLN A 517 4.43 -6.03 -31.94
N ILE A 518 4.99 -5.74 -33.13
CA ILE A 518 4.92 -4.42 -33.74
C ILE A 518 4.16 -4.60 -35.06
N TRP A 519 3.02 -3.93 -35.14
CA TRP A 519 2.11 -4.00 -36.25
C TRP A 519 2.14 -2.72 -37.07
N ASN A 520 2.28 -2.85 -38.38
CA ASN A 520 2.08 -1.77 -39.32
C ASN A 520 0.67 -1.86 -39.94
N PRO A 521 -0.27 -0.98 -39.55
CA PRO A 521 -1.66 -1.05 -40.02
C PRO A 521 -1.84 -0.76 -41.51
N SER A 522 -0.89 -0.09 -42.14
CA SER A 522 -1.01 0.31 -43.56
C SER A 522 -0.75 -0.84 -44.53
N ASN A 523 0.14 -1.77 -44.19
CA ASN A 523 0.50 -2.91 -45.04
C ASN A 523 0.20 -4.26 -44.40
N GLY A 524 -0.22 -4.26 -43.14
CA GLY A 524 -0.53 -5.47 -42.36
C GLY A 524 0.69 -6.28 -41.87
N GLU A 525 1.90 -5.76 -42.07
CA GLU A 525 3.13 -6.43 -41.61
C GLU A 525 3.23 -6.45 -40.09
N ILE A 526 3.79 -7.52 -39.56
CA ILE A 526 3.96 -7.78 -38.14
C ILE A 526 5.37 -8.27 -37.89
N ASP A 527 6.06 -7.53 -37.04
CA ASP A 527 7.33 -7.95 -36.50
C ASP A 527 7.12 -8.60 -35.09
N MET A 528 7.50 -9.89 -35.00
CA MET A 528 7.48 -10.62 -33.74
C MET A 528 8.74 -10.35 -32.95
N VAL A 529 8.59 -9.83 -31.74
CA VAL A 529 9.70 -9.61 -30.80
C VAL A 529 9.76 -10.83 -29.85
N PRO A 530 10.68 -11.79 -30.07
CA PRO A 530 10.75 -12.97 -29.22
C PRO A 530 11.23 -12.60 -27.80
N VAL A 531 10.42 -12.84 -26.78
CA VAL A 531 10.73 -12.58 -25.37
C VAL A 531 11.30 -13.82 -24.68
N SER A 532 11.77 -14.82 -25.43
CA SER A 532 12.27 -16.09 -24.90
C SER A 532 13.72 -16.01 -24.42
N GLU A 533 13.93 -16.19 -23.10
CA GLU A 533 15.18 -16.79 -22.62
C GLU A 533 15.03 -18.32 -22.53
N PRO A 534 16.09 -19.10 -22.79
CA PRO A 534 16.05 -20.57 -22.64
C PRO A 534 16.01 -20.95 -21.16
N GLY A 535 14.89 -21.40 -20.69
CA GLY A 535 14.77 -21.94 -19.32
C GLY A 535 13.41 -21.68 -18.66
N GLY A 536 12.40 -22.47 -19.03
CA GLY A 536 11.31 -22.82 -18.11
C GLY A 536 10.09 -21.91 -18.06
N TRP A 537 9.00 -22.48 -18.31
CA TRP A 537 7.58 -22.19 -18.03
C TRP A 537 7.29 -21.15 -16.96
N THR A 538 6.83 -19.96 -17.36
CA THR A 538 5.98 -19.13 -16.46
C THR A 538 5.28 -18.03 -17.28
N TRP A 539 4.00 -17.80 -17.02
CA TRP A 539 3.13 -16.74 -17.51
C TRP A 539 3.77 -15.38 -17.28
N ARG A 540 4.14 -14.67 -18.35
CA ARG A 540 4.83 -13.37 -18.29
C ARG A 540 3.99 -12.31 -18.99
N MET A 541 3.07 -11.68 -18.26
CA MET A 541 2.33 -10.53 -18.78
C MET A 541 3.29 -9.36 -19.06
N VAL A 542 3.16 -8.74 -20.23
CA VAL A 542 3.84 -7.47 -20.56
C VAL A 542 2.98 -6.33 -20.02
N GLY A 543 3.45 -5.65 -18.98
CA GLY A 543 2.68 -4.61 -18.27
C GLY A 543 2.70 -3.24 -18.93
N SER A 544 3.80 -2.90 -19.63
CA SER A 544 3.98 -1.62 -20.30
C SER A 544 4.82 -1.76 -21.58
N ILE A 545 4.58 -0.91 -22.58
CA ILE A 545 5.29 -0.94 -23.85
C ILE A 545 5.41 0.45 -24.47
N ALA A 546 6.51 0.71 -25.16
CA ALA A 546 6.69 1.90 -25.99
C ALA A 546 7.75 1.69 -27.09
N LEU A 547 7.77 2.57 -28.08
CA LEU A 547 8.74 2.60 -29.16
C LEU A 547 9.69 3.80 -29.03
N SER A 548 10.95 3.67 -29.47
CA SER A 548 11.87 4.78 -29.58
C SER A 548 11.46 5.75 -30.71
N HIS A 549 12.08 6.95 -30.76
CA HIS A 549 11.70 8.01 -31.68
C HIS A 549 11.72 7.59 -33.15
N ASN A 550 12.72 6.82 -33.54
CA ASN A 550 12.90 6.34 -34.92
C ASN A 550 12.42 4.90 -35.12
N ASN A 551 11.67 4.35 -34.19
CA ASN A 551 11.17 2.97 -34.19
C ASN A 551 12.25 1.88 -34.22
N SER A 552 13.52 2.20 -33.91
CA SER A 552 14.62 1.22 -33.92
C SER A 552 14.67 0.34 -32.65
N HIS A 553 14.04 0.76 -31.59
CA HIS A 553 14.01 0.03 -30.33
C HIS A 553 12.59 -0.07 -29.76
N VAL A 554 12.28 -1.21 -29.13
CA VAL A 554 11.10 -1.39 -28.30
C VAL A 554 11.54 -1.47 -26.84
N ILE A 555 10.83 -0.72 -25.99
CA ILE A 555 11.01 -0.66 -24.54
C ILE A 555 9.79 -1.32 -23.91
N TYR A 556 9.99 -2.24 -22.98
CA TYR A 556 8.88 -2.96 -22.37
C TYR A 556 9.16 -3.37 -20.93
N GLY A 557 8.11 -3.38 -20.11
CA GLY A 557 8.10 -3.87 -18.75
C GLY A 557 7.54 -5.28 -18.67
N VAL A 558 8.30 -6.20 -18.05
CA VAL A 558 7.88 -7.59 -17.81
C VAL A 558 8.26 -7.97 -16.40
N ARG A 559 7.27 -8.27 -15.53
CA ARG A 559 7.47 -8.48 -14.09
C ARG A 559 8.17 -7.25 -13.48
N ASP A 560 9.27 -7.48 -12.80
CA ASP A 560 10.04 -6.48 -12.06
C ASP A 560 11.21 -5.92 -12.88
N GLU A 561 11.12 -5.98 -14.21
CA GLU A 561 12.21 -5.58 -15.10
C GLU A 561 11.74 -4.73 -16.26
N VAL A 562 12.49 -3.68 -16.54
CA VAL A 562 12.40 -2.93 -17.80
C VAL A 562 13.48 -3.42 -18.76
N ARG A 563 13.11 -3.70 -20.00
CA ARG A 563 14.02 -4.16 -21.04
C ARG A 563 13.94 -3.29 -22.28
N ILE A 564 15.06 -3.13 -22.95
CA ILE A 564 15.16 -2.50 -24.26
C ILE A 564 15.63 -3.54 -25.25
N ARG A 565 15.01 -3.57 -26.41
CA ARG A 565 15.43 -4.41 -27.53
C ARG A 565 15.63 -3.60 -28.77
N ASN A 566 16.79 -3.77 -29.41
CA ASN A 566 17.08 -3.24 -30.72
C ASN A 566 16.42 -4.12 -31.79
N LEU A 567 15.55 -3.54 -32.62
CA LEU A 567 14.77 -4.27 -33.61
C LEU A 567 15.63 -4.70 -34.83
N MET A 568 16.78 -4.04 -35.08
CA MET A 568 17.68 -4.38 -36.17
C MET A 568 18.65 -5.50 -35.78
N THR A 569 19.28 -5.44 -34.60
CA THR A 569 20.26 -6.41 -34.15
C THR A 569 19.60 -7.57 -33.37
N ASN A 570 18.36 -7.41 -32.96
CA ASN A 570 17.60 -8.35 -32.19
C ASN A 570 18.17 -8.59 -30.75
N GLU A 571 19.09 -7.74 -30.30
CA GLU A 571 19.68 -7.80 -28.98
C GLU A 571 18.76 -7.17 -27.94
N SER A 572 18.60 -7.84 -26.79
CA SER A 572 17.81 -7.37 -25.66
C SER A 572 18.70 -7.12 -24.45
N THR A 573 18.55 -5.96 -23.83
CA THR A 573 19.30 -5.57 -22.63
C THR A 573 18.35 -5.25 -21.50
N ARG A 574 18.64 -5.75 -20.29
CA ARG A 574 17.95 -5.33 -19.07
C ARG A 574 18.37 -3.91 -18.71
N LEU A 575 17.41 -3.07 -18.39
CA LEU A 575 17.65 -1.70 -17.98
C LEU A 575 17.67 -1.62 -16.46
N SER A 576 18.85 -1.48 -15.88
CA SER A 576 19.04 -1.19 -14.45
C SER A 576 19.20 0.30 -14.18
N GLU A 577 19.61 1.05 -15.20
CA GLU A 577 19.88 2.49 -15.14
C GLU A 577 19.31 3.18 -16.38
N ARG A 578 19.30 4.50 -16.36
CA ARG A 578 18.89 5.30 -17.51
C ARG A 578 19.82 5.07 -18.71
N ILE A 579 19.26 5.10 -19.90
CA ILE A 579 20.00 4.98 -21.15
C ILE A 579 19.54 6.04 -22.15
N GLN A 580 20.47 6.52 -22.97
CA GLN A 580 20.17 7.30 -24.18
C GLN A 580 20.42 6.42 -25.39
N LEU A 581 19.41 6.27 -26.25
CA LEU A 581 19.48 5.54 -27.48
C LEU A 581 20.16 6.40 -28.59
N PRO A 582 20.68 5.78 -29.67
CA PRO A 582 21.35 6.48 -30.72
C PRO A 582 20.51 7.55 -31.43
N ASP A 583 19.18 7.42 -31.44
CA ASP A 583 18.23 8.38 -31.99
C ASP A 583 17.89 9.54 -31.06
N GLY A 584 18.57 9.62 -29.91
CA GLY A 584 18.34 10.64 -28.89
C GLY A 584 17.21 10.33 -27.92
N THR A 585 16.46 9.24 -28.12
CA THR A 585 15.44 8.79 -27.17
C THR A 585 16.11 8.44 -25.84
N ARG A 586 15.58 8.94 -24.73
CA ARG A 586 16.06 8.63 -23.39
C ARG A 586 15.03 7.82 -22.65
N VAL A 587 15.47 6.75 -21.99
CA VAL A 587 14.61 5.82 -21.26
C VAL A 587 15.05 5.78 -19.79
N HIS A 588 14.09 5.93 -18.90
CA HIS A 588 14.30 5.92 -17.46
C HIS A 588 13.41 4.86 -16.83
N PRO A 589 13.96 3.81 -16.20
CA PRO A 589 13.17 2.90 -15.42
C PRO A 589 12.63 3.63 -14.17
N LEU A 590 11.35 3.40 -13.85
CA LEU A 590 10.64 4.02 -12.72
C LEU A 590 10.27 3.00 -11.63
N GLY A 591 10.83 1.80 -11.67
CA GLY A 591 10.52 0.67 -10.79
C GLY A 591 10.44 -0.63 -11.56
N GLU A 592 9.83 -1.63 -10.97
CA GLU A 592 9.92 -3.02 -11.39
C GLU A 592 9.52 -3.28 -12.85
N ASP A 593 8.46 -2.64 -13.36
CA ASP A 593 7.97 -2.85 -14.73
C ASP A 593 7.52 -1.54 -15.43
N HIS A 594 7.79 -0.40 -14.82
CA HIS A 594 7.40 0.90 -15.34
C HIS A 594 8.62 1.72 -15.80
N PHE A 595 8.44 2.51 -16.85
CA PHE A 595 9.48 3.37 -17.37
C PHE A 595 8.88 4.67 -17.93
N HIS A 596 9.72 5.69 -18.03
CA HIS A 596 9.41 6.94 -18.72
C HIS A 596 10.31 7.12 -19.94
N ILE A 597 9.73 7.61 -21.04
CA ILE A 597 10.45 7.87 -22.29
C ILE A 597 10.43 9.36 -22.59
N TYR A 598 11.60 9.88 -22.92
CA TYR A 598 11.76 11.22 -23.44
C TYR A 598 12.24 11.14 -24.90
N TYR A 599 11.46 11.71 -25.80
CA TYR A 599 11.86 11.84 -27.19
C TYR A 599 12.71 13.10 -27.40
N PRO A 600 13.67 13.12 -28.35
CA PRO A 600 14.40 14.32 -28.68
C PRO A 600 13.41 15.41 -29.15
N VAL A 601 13.59 16.63 -28.64
CA VAL A 601 12.76 17.79 -29.02
C VAL A 601 13.18 18.24 -30.41
N ASP A 602 12.23 18.43 -31.31
CA ASP A 602 12.49 19.07 -32.60
C ASP A 602 13.02 20.49 -32.35
N GLN A 603 14.09 20.89 -33.04
CA GLN A 603 14.91 22.09 -32.80
C GLN A 603 14.19 23.44 -32.97
N GLU A 604 12.89 23.50 -33.18
CA GLU A 604 12.17 24.72 -33.52
C GLU A 604 11.39 25.44 -32.42
N MET A 605 11.42 24.97 -31.18
CA MET A 605 10.71 25.65 -30.09
C MET A 605 11.64 26.06 -28.96
N THR A 606 12.07 27.34 -29.07
CA THR A 606 12.45 28.26 -27.98
C THR A 606 13.54 27.84 -26.98
N ASN A 607 14.36 28.81 -26.61
CA ASN A 607 15.39 28.86 -25.56
C ASN A 607 14.94 28.47 -24.13
N ASP A 608 13.89 27.69 -24.01
CA ASP A 608 13.48 27.09 -22.73
C ASP A 608 14.33 25.84 -22.49
N ILE A 609 15.00 25.87 -21.36
CA ILE A 609 15.84 24.84 -20.79
C ILE A 609 15.18 23.46 -20.94
N PRO A 610 15.92 22.40 -21.38
CA PRO A 610 15.36 21.08 -21.57
C PRO A 610 14.69 20.60 -20.26
N PRO A 611 13.57 19.87 -20.34
CA PRO A 611 12.88 19.40 -19.15
C PRO A 611 13.86 18.61 -18.28
N TYR A 612 13.88 18.92 -17.00
CA TYR A 612 14.73 18.22 -16.03
C TYR A 612 14.49 16.72 -16.15
N LEU A 613 15.57 15.99 -16.39
CA LEU A 613 15.53 14.54 -16.42
C LEU A 613 15.55 14.05 -14.98
N LEU A 614 14.37 13.82 -14.41
CA LEU A 614 14.19 13.28 -13.09
C LEU A 614 13.83 11.80 -13.18
N SER A 615 14.39 11.00 -12.29
CA SER A 615 14.09 9.59 -12.13
C SER A 615 14.01 9.23 -10.66
N ILE A 616 13.57 8.02 -10.36
CA ILE A 616 13.55 7.47 -8.99
C ILE A 616 14.69 6.46 -8.87
N SER A 617 15.39 6.46 -7.74
CA SER A 617 16.41 5.45 -7.45
C SER A 617 15.80 4.05 -7.36
N HIS A 618 16.61 3.00 -7.62
CA HIS A 618 16.15 1.61 -7.60
C HIS A 618 15.55 1.20 -6.23
N ASP A 619 16.10 1.74 -5.15
CA ASP A 619 15.62 1.54 -3.77
C ASP A 619 14.41 2.42 -3.41
N ARG A 620 13.93 3.25 -4.36
CA ARG A 620 12.83 4.24 -4.19
C ARG A 620 13.10 5.31 -3.12
N ASP A 621 14.35 5.49 -2.73
CA ASP A 621 14.74 6.41 -1.67
C ASP A 621 14.95 7.83 -2.14
N TRP A 622 15.26 8.04 -3.43
CA TRP A 622 15.65 9.33 -3.98
C TRP A 622 14.99 9.65 -5.32
N ILE A 623 14.69 10.93 -5.50
CA ILE A 623 14.49 11.52 -6.84
C ILE A 623 15.88 11.92 -7.34
N ILE A 624 16.26 11.43 -8.49
CA ILE A 624 17.60 11.58 -9.08
C ILE A 624 17.53 12.50 -10.30
N GLY A 625 18.50 13.39 -10.46
CA GLY A 625 18.65 14.26 -11.60
C GLY A 625 19.45 13.66 -12.76
N GLU A 626 19.73 14.49 -13.77
CA GLU A 626 20.36 14.07 -15.05
C GLU A 626 21.75 13.46 -14.88
N GLN A 627 22.54 13.94 -13.92
CA GLN A 627 23.90 13.46 -13.65
C GLN A 627 23.95 12.40 -12.56
N ALA A 628 22.83 11.72 -12.29
CA ALA A 628 22.64 10.79 -11.17
C ALA A 628 22.81 11.43 -9.77
N GLU A 629 22.76 12.76 -9.70
CA GLU A 629 22.76 13.47 -8.42
C GLU A 629 21.42 13.31 -7.70
N HIS A 630 21.49 13.14 -6.39
CA HIS A 630 20.29 13.09 -5.54
C HIS A 630 19.65 14.48 -5.45
N LYS A 631 18.41 14.62 -5.92
CA LYS A 631 17.65 15.89 -5.96
C LYS A 631 16.69 16.04 -4.79
N CYS A 632 16.06 14.96 -4.38
CA CYS A 632 15.14 14.96 -3.24
C CYS A 632 15.03 13.56 -2.65
N TRP A 633 15.14 13.48 -1.33
CA TRP A 633 14.92 12.23 -0.60
C TRP A 633 13.41 11.96 -0.43
N ILE A 634 13.01 10.70 -0.56
CA ILE A 634 11.62 10.27 -0.41
C ILE A 634 11.47 9.60 0.96
N PRO A 635 10.67 10.15 1.89
CA PRO A 635 10.47 9.53 3.19
C PRO A 635 9.88 8.11 3.09
N PRO A 636 10.21 7.18 4.00
CA PRO A 636 9.73 5.80 3.94
C PRO A 636 8.22 5.66 3.78
N HIS A 637 7.42 6.50 4.47
CA HIS A 637 5.96 6.51 4.37
C HIS A 637 5.40 7.04 3.04
N CYS A 638 6.27 7.52 2.14
CA CYS A 638 5.92 7.99 0.80
C CYS A 638 6.45 7.08 -0.31
N ARG A 639 7.14 5.98 -0.02
CA ARG A 639 7.82 5.12 -1.01
C ARG A 639 6.93 4.07 -1.66
N ASN A 640 5.83 3.70 -1.03
CA ASN A 640 4.91 2.68 -1.53
C ASN A 640 3.88 3.26 -2.52
N PHE A 641 4.37 3.98 -3.51
CA PHE A 641 3.54 4.48 -4.59
C PHE A 641 3.35 3.41 -5.67
N ASP A 642 2.14 3.35 -6.22
CA ASP A 642 1.80 2.44 -7.33
C ASP A 642 2.08 3.08 -8.67
N TRP A 643 2.00 4.41 -8.75
CA TRP A 643 2.24 5.16 -9.98
C TRP A 643 3.18 6.33 -9.74
N VAL A 644 4.13 6.48 -10.66
CA VAL A 644 4.97 7.67 -10.79
C VAL A 644 4.79 8.25 -12.16
N ARG A 645 4.67 9.56 -12.25
CA ARG A 645 4.69 10.30 -13.50
C ARG A 645 5.55 11.53 -13.33
N VAL A 646 6.32 11.83 -14.35
CA VAL A 646 7.20 13.00 -14.37
C VAL A 646 6.90 13.80 -15.62
N ALA A 647 6.69 15.10 -15.47
CA ALA A 647 6.60 16.02 -16.60
C ALA A 647 7.24 17.35 -16.24
N LYS A 648 8.21 17.80 -17.03
CA LYS A 648 9.04 18.96 -16.73
C LYS A 648 9.66 18.85 -15.33
N SER A 649 9.38 19.80 -14.43
CA SER A 649 9.82 19.79 -13.04
C SER A 649 8.86 19.10 -12.08
N ILE A 650 7.71 18.65 -12.55
CA ILE A 650 6.67 18.07 -11.70
C ILE A 650 6.86 16.56 -11.58
N VAL A 651 6.91 16.05 -10.36
CA VAL A 651 6.89 14.62 -10.04
C VAL A 651 5.59 14.30 -9.30
N PHE A 652 4.83 13.37 -9.84
CA PHE A 652 3.59 12.89 -9.29
C PHE A 652 3.76 11.47 -8.75
N PHE A 653 3.26 11.22 -7.56
CA PHE A 653 3.13 9.90 -6.95
C PHE A 653 1.65 9.61 -6.70
N GLY A 654 1.17 8.48 -7.21
CA GLY A 654 -0.18 7.98 -6.98
C GLY A 654 -0.17 6.70 -6.17
N TYR A 655 -1.13 6.53 -5.27
CA TYR A 655 -1.27 5.38 -4.38
C TYR A 655 -2.64 4.73 -4.61
N ARG A 656 -2.75 3.41 -4.60
CA ARG A 656 -4.04 2.68 -4.72
C ARG A 656 -5.10 3.17 -3.75
N SER A 657 -4.67 3.64 -2.60
CA SER A 657 -5.54 4.22 -1.58
C SER A 657 -6.23 5.53 -1.96
N GLY A 658 -6.02 6.04 -3.18
CA GLY A 658 -6.52 7.34 -3.58
C GLY A 658 -5.65 8.52 -3.14
N ARG A 659 -4.59 8.31 -2.35
CA ARG A 659 -3.65 9.36 -2.00
C ARG A 659 -2.87 9.82 -3.23
N MET A 660 -2.57 11.10 -3.29
CA MET A 660 -1.72 11.72 -4.31
C MET A 660 -0.67 12.58 -3.64
N LEU A 661 0.52 12.65 -4.24
CA LEU A 661 1.58 13.54 -3.82
C LEU A 661 2.19 14.20 -5.06
N LEU A 662 2.38 15.49 -5.02
CA LEU A 662 2.90 16.27 -6.12
C LEU A 662 4.06 17.15 -5.65
N LEU A 663 5.19 17.03 -6.33
CA LEU A 663 6.39 17.81 -6.07
C LEU A 663 6.72 18.70 -7.29
N ASP A 664 7.07 19.99 -7.07
CA ASP A 664 7.71 20.84 -8.06
C ASP A 664 9.21 20.94 -7.76
N MET A 665 10.02 20.45 -8.67
CA MET A 665 11.48 20.38 -8.57
C MET A 665 12.20 21.59 -9.16
N LYS A 666 11.47 22.67 -9.59
CA LYS A 666 12.04 23.85 -10.27
C LYS A 666 13.14 24.53 -9.46
N SER A 667 13.01 24.51 -8.13
CA SER A 667 13.94 25.22 -7.24
C SER A 667 15.27 24.51 -7.01
N THR A 668 15.48 23.31 -7.59
CA THR A 668 16.72 22.52 -7.38
C THR A 668 17.88 22.91 -8.32
N GLN A 669 17.74 23.97 -9.13
CA GLN A 669 18.88 24.49 -9.89
C GLN A 669 19.87 25.17 -8.94
N ARG A 670 21.02 24.54 -8.72
CA ARG A 670 22.21 25.25 -8.27
C ARG A 670 22.76 26.06 -9.45
N VAL A 671 22.93 27.37 -9.24
CA VAL A 671 23.74 28.25 -10.08
C VAL A 671 25.18 27.78 -10.09
#